data_a642113450c053772df3f5ee81d5c121
#
_entry.id   a642113450c053772df3f5ee81d5c121
#
_cell.length_a   1.000
_cell.length_b   1.000
_cell.length_c   1.000
_cell.angle_alpha   90.00
_cell.angle_beta   90.00
_cell.angle_gamma   90.00
#
_symmetry.space_group_name_H-M   'P 1'
#
loop_
_entity.id
_entity.type
_entity.pdbx_description
1 polymer ?
#
loop_
_entity_poly.entity_id
_entity_poly.type
_entity_poly.pdbx_seq_one_letter_code
_entity_poly.pdbx_strand_id
1 'polypeptide(L)'
;MHSRLRILSLAALLLLCAPVYSHAGNSTREKVLFNNGWSFSLGYAGDKARDFSHGTEYFSYVAKILSNNGNEGPVSPSFDDSSWQKVNLPHDWVVDLPFAEEASHSHGYKCVGWRYPENSVGWYRKKFTVPESDRGKRILIEFEGIFRDSEVFCNGIYLGHERSGYASSVYDLTEYLDYGAENLITVRADASLEEGWYYEGAGIYRNVYLHKTGRTAVEPYGVTLKEYRFNPSRTTCTVVSEVRVDKLSAERSYLVAQTLLDADGRSVATAFSDGSANTIELEVNSPRLWSVDIPYLYTLRTCLYKGDYDIENLLDEYDVRIGIRSADFNPRQGFLLNGYRVELKGCDLHLDHAGVGTGVPDELWRYKLLQLKKYGFNAIRSSHNPASPAMLDLCDELGFLVIDENRMMGVEREHFDLVERMIRRDVNHPSVILWSIGNEEWAVEYGAKGGDIARRMTEFIHSIDSTRPVTYGNCGGRETLPGVDVFGYNYIVQNPIEDFHRRYPDHAAIGTEETTGSGTRGKYTTNPSMGWMVSLNRSGVEADKVNGSDIGMQRTPAGNVLGVIERGWKYYADRPWLGGLFYWTGFDYRGEPSPMSWPATGSQFGILDYCGFPKDEAFYLKSCWMNEPMVYIAPAWGLGANLGQTIDLWIYSNCDEVQLSLNGKSLGKKSMPRNGHLNWPLAYTSGKLTVTGLQRGKKIVEQVYESPDYPAALVCTQSKTQLRPDGQDVVVLDFTVVDTKGREVPGAAIPLAVNVSSNLSILGWGNGDPGFKVVERPVAGARGSFSIQTFSGKVQLLVRSVEGASGTGTVSVVGLDCGTILINY
;
A
#
# COMPACT_ATOMS: atom_id res chain seq x y z
N MET A 1 5.11 -43.47 28.94
CA MET A 1 5.48 -42.83 30.23
C MET A 1 6.96 -42.48 30.33
N HIS A 2 7.90 -43.28 29.81
CA HIS A 2 9.34 -42.96 29.89
C HIS A 2 9.83 -41.88 28.87
N SER A 3 9.16 -41.69 27.73
CA SER A 3 9.53 -40.66 26.75
C SER A 3 9.17 -39.25 27.18
N ARG A 4 8.02 -39.04 27.87
CA ARG A 4 7.62 -37.71 28.35
C ARG A 4 8.53 -37.16 29.46
N LEU A 5 9.09 -38.04 30.32
CA LEU A 5 10.02 -37.63 31.37
C LEU A 5 11.39 -37.19 30.80
N ARG A 6 11.82 -37.79 29.65
CA ARG A 6 13.07 -37.38 29.00
C ARG A 6 12.99 -36.01 28.34
N ILE A 7 11.84 -35.65 27.74
CA ILE A 7 11.62 -34.33 27.11
C ILE A 7 11.60 -33.24 28.18
N LEU A 8 10.93 -33.45 29.31
CA LEU A 8 10.88 -32.47 30.42
C LEU A 8 12.24 -32.27 31.11
N SER A 9 13.07 -33.32 31.21
CA SER A 9 14.41 -33.17 31.78
C SER A 9 15.41 -32.50 30.82
N LEU A 10 15.27 -32.59 29.48
CA LEU A 10 16.08 -31.85 28.52
C LEU A 10 15.70 -30.36 28.50
N ALA A 11 14.43 -30.03 28.56
CA ALA A 11 13.98 -28.63 28.59
C ALA A 11 14.47 -27.86 29.83
N ALA A 12 14.58 -28.53 30.98
CA ALA A 12 15.07 -27.92 32.22
C ALA A 12 16.60 -27.73 32.23
N LEU A 13 17.36 -28.51 31.43
CA LEU A 13 18.84 -28.39 31.35
C LEU A 13 19.28 -27.35 30.28
N LEU A 14 18.44 -27.05 29.29
CA LEU A 14 18.75 -26.09 28.21
C LEU A 14 18.54 -24.63 28.58
N LEU A 15 17.96 -24.32 29.73
CA LEU A 15 17.82 -22.95 30.26
C LEU A 15 19.11 -22.34 30.82
N LEU A 16 20.21 -23.07 30.86
CA LEU A 16 21.51 -22.58 31.27
C LEU A 16 22.56 -22.82 30.17
N CYS A 17 22.83 -21.77 29.37
CA CYS A 17 23.92 -21.68 28.39
C CYS A 17 23.74 -22.45 27.06
N ALA A 18 22.86 -22.02 26.20
CA ALA A 18 23.01 -22.34 24.78
C ALA A 18 23.80 -21.21 24.08
N PRO A 19 24.95 -21.51 23.45
CA PRO A 19 25.61 -20.53 22.59
C PRO A 19 24.72 -20.23 21.37
N VAL A 20 24.66 -18.94 21.04
CA VAL A 20 23.99 -18.45 19.83
C VAL A 20 24.76 -19.03 18.64
N TYR A 21 24.26 -20.10 18.04
CA TYR A 21 24.68 -20.51 16.71
C TYR A 21 23.92 -19.68 15.71
N SER A 22 24.57 -18.71 15.08
CA SER A 22 24.09 -18.13 13.85
C SER A 22 24.17 -19.21 12.77
N HIS A 23 23.05 -19.81 12.44
CA HIS A 23 22.95 -20.85 11.41
C HIS A 23 22.93 -20.21 10.02
N ALA A 24 24.01 -19.55 9.64
CA ALA A 24 24.25 -19.24 8.24
C ALA A 24 24.90 -20.51 7.60
N GLY A 25 24.07 -21.39 7.02
CA GLY A 25 24.66 -22.45 6.22
C GLY A 25 23.83 -23.71 5.95
N ASN A 26 22.80 -24.05 6.70
CA ASN A 26 22.07 -25.31 6.50
C ASN A 26 20.55 -25.16 6.42
N SER A 27 20.03 -24.00 6.00
CA SER A 27 18.59 -23.89 5.76
C SER A 27 18.20 -24.79 4.59
N THR A 28 17.29 -25.73 4.83
CA THR A 28 16.69 -26.58 3.79
C THR A 28 15.70 -25.81 2.93
N ARG A 29 15.29 -24.60 3.37
CA ARG A 29 14.34 -23.71 2.72
C ARG A 29 15.04 -22.53 2.08
N GLU A 30 14.64 -22.20 0.85
CA GLU A 30 15.04 -20.99 0.13
C GLU A 30 13.79 -20.28 -0.38
N LYS A 31 13.70 -18.94 -0.18
CA LYS A 31 12.73 -18.05 -0.85
C LYS A 31 13.51 -17.13 -1.76
N VAL A 32 13.41 -17.33 -3.07
CA VAL A 32 14.17 -16.61 -4.09
C VAL A 32 13.26 -15.64 -4.82
N LEU A 33 13.59 -14.35 -4.81
CA LEU A 33 12.88 -13.34 -5.61
C LEU A 33 13.07 -13.62 -7.10
N PHE A 34 11.96 -13.74 -7.84
CA PHE A 34 11.95 -14.20 -9.24
C PHE A 34 11.54 -13.10 -10.23
N ASN A 35 11.75 -11.85 -9.87
CA ASN A 35 11.24 -10.68 -10.56
C ASN A 35 12.02 -10.28 -11.82
N ASN A 36 13.33 -10.57 -11.94
CA ASN A 36 14.16 -10.05 -13.03
C ASN A 36 14.02 -10.84 -14.32
N GLY A 37 14.20 -10.18 -15.46
CA GLY A 37 14.46 -10.80 -16.75
C GLY A 37 13.28 -11.56 -17.39
N TRP A 38 12.06 -11.07 -17.23
CA TRP A 38 10.90 -11.58 -17.95
C TRP A 38 10.84 -11.03 -19.38
N SER A 39 10.31 -11.83 -20.31
CA SER A 39 9.89 -11.36 -21.64
C SER A 39 8.41 -11.05 -21.60
N PHE A 40 8.01 -9.91 -22.16
CA PHE A 40 6.62 -9.45 -22.19
C PHE A 40 6.21 -9.08 -23.62
N SER A 41 4.98 -9.44 -24.00
CA SER A 41 4.31 -8.97 -25.22
C SER A 41 2.82 -8.87 -25.01
N LEU A 42 2.19 -7.90 -25.67
CA LEU A 42 0.74 -7.84 -25.77
C LEU A 42 0.23 -8.98 -26.68
N GLY A 43 -0.90 -9.57 -26.25
CA GLY A 43 -1.72 -10.48 -27.03
C GLY A 43 -2.98 -9.78 -27.56
N TYR A 44 -4.10 -10.50 -27.60
CA TYR A 44 -5.37 -9.96 -28.08
C TYR A 44 -6.57 -10.66 -27.43
N ALA A 45 -7.43 -9.92 -26.75
CA ALA A 45 -8.62 -10.48 -26.15
C ALA A 45 -9.67 -10.86 -27.21
N GLY A 46 -10.26 -12.07 -27.07
CA GLY A 46 -11.39 -12.51 -27.90
C GLY A 46 -11.06 -12.91 -29.35
N ASP A 47 -9.82 -12.82 -29.79
CA ASP A 47 -9.40 -13.25 -31.13
C ASP A 47 -8.16 -14.14 -31.05
N LYS A 48 -8.37 -15.44 -31.12
CA LYS A 48 -7.33 -16.46 -31.03
C LYS A 48 -6.20 -16.27 -32.05
N ALA A 49 -6.53 -15.91 -33.30
CA ALA A 49 -5.50 -15.74 -34.32
C ALA A 49 -4.54 -14.58 -34.04
N ARG A 50 -5.02 -13.56 -33.33
CA ARG A 50 -4.26 -12.38 -32.90
C ARG A 50 -3.62 -12.55 -31.53
N ASP A 51 -4.04 -13.54 -30.73
CA ASP A 51 -3.49 -13.89 -29.41
C ASP A 51 -2.56 -15.10 -29.52
N PHE A 52 -1.59 -15.06 -30.41
CA PHE A 52 -0.61 -16.12 -30.66
C PHE A 52 -1.22 -17.50 -30.85
N SER A 53 -2.41 -17.57 -31.46
CA SER A 53 -3.20 -18.78 -31.66
C SER A 53 -3.75 -19.40 -30.35
N HIS A 54 -3.67 -18.69 -29.22
CA HIS A 54 -4.23 -19.15 -27.94
C HIS A 54 -5.68 -18.70 -27.73
N GLY A 55 -5.92 -17.37 -27.72
CA GLY A 55 -7.24 -16.78 -27.51
C GLY A 55 -7.78 -17.00 -26.10
N THR A 56 -9.10 -16.76 -25.96
CA THR A 56 -9.84 -16.88 -24.69
C THR A 56 -10.78 -18.09 -24.68
N GLU A 57 -10.48 -19.13 -25.47
CA GLU A 57 -11.29 -20.36 -25.53
C GLU A 57 -11.15 -21.20 -24.25
N TYR A 58 -12.05 -22.17 -24.08
CA TYR A 58 -12.04 -23.06 -22.93
C TYR A 58 -10.69 -23.74 -22.77
N PHE A 59 -10.03 -23.34 -21.75
CA PHE A 59 -8.60 -23.40 -21.59
C PHE A 59 -8.05 -24.82 -21.43
N SER A 60 -8.70 -25.68 -20.65
CA SER A 60 -8.18 -27.04 -20.43
C SER A 60 -8.09 -27.86 -21.72
N TYR A 61 -8.95 -27.59 -22.67
CA TYR A 61 -8.91 -28.24 -23.98
C TYR A 61 -7.79 -27.68 -24.85
N VAL A 62 -7.65 -26.36 -24.88
CA VAL A 62 -6.59 -25.67 -25.61
C VAL A 62 -5.22 -26.06 -25.07
N ALA A 63 -5.03 -26.07 -23.74
CA ALA A 63 -3.78 -26.52 -23.12
C ALA A 63 -3.43 -27.96 -23.49
N LYS A 64 -4.40 -28.85 -23.51
CA LYS A 64 -4.20 -30.24 -23.92
C LYS A 64 -3.72 -30.33 -25.36
N ILE A 65 -4.33 -29.57 -26.27
CA ILE A 65 -3.93 -29.54 -27.68
C ILE A 65 -2.52 -28.98 -27.83
N LEU A 66 -2.23 -27.84 -27.18
CA LEU A 66 -0.92 -27.19 -27.24
C LEU A 66 0.16 -28.09 -26.66
N SER A 67 -0.11 -28.77 -25.55
CA SER A 67 0.83 -29.72 -24.93
C SER A 67 1.13 -30.92 -25.83
N ASN A 68 0.16 -31.39 -26.59
CA ASN A 68 0.32 -32.52 -27.45
C ASN A 68 0.95 -32.18 -28.82
N ASN A 69 0.65 -30.99 -29.35
CA ASN A 69 1.14 -30.55 -30.67
C ASN A 69 2.40 -29.68 -30.58
N GLY A 70 2.77 -29.28 -29.37
CA GLY A 70 4.09 -28.89 -28.95
C GLY A 70 4.68 -27.60 -29.48
N ASN A 71 4.05 -26.75 -30.29
CA ASN A 71 4.95 -25.88 -31.00
C ASN A 71 4.52 -24.52 -31.53
N GLU A 72 3.30 -24.07 -31.34
CA GLU A 72 2.91 -22.89 -32.12
C GLU A 72 2.63 -21.60 -31.31
N GLY A 73 2.68 -21.63 -29.97
CA GLY A 73 2.35 -20.46 -29.15
C GLY A 73 3.30 -20.20 -27.99
N PRO A 74 3.07 -19.12 -27.24
CA PRO A 74 3.94 -18.66 -26.16
C PRO A 74 4.18 -19.68 -25.03
N VAL A 75 3.30 -20.66 -24.88
CA VAL A 75 3.44 -21.73 -23.88
C VAL A 75 4.51 -22.77 -24.27
N SER A 76 4.87 -22.83 -25.56
CA SER A 76 5.90 -23.75 -26.04
C SER A 76 7.31 -23.30 -25.65
N PRO A 77 8.18 -24.21 -25.14
CA PRO A 77 9.59 -23.88 -24.92
C PRO A 77 10.33 -23.46 -26.19
N SER A 78 9.91 -23.93 -27.37
CA SER A 78 10.54 -23.62 -28.65
C SER A 78 10.07 -22.30 -29.29
N PHE A 79 9.07 -21.63 -28.71
CA PHE A 79 8.57 -20.33 -29.21
C PHE A 79 9.65 -19.27 -29.14
N ASP A 80 9.86 -18.53 -30.24
CA ASP A 80 10.82 -17.43 -30.30
C ASP A 80 10.23 -16.15 -29.70
N ASP A 81 10.70 -15.77 -28.53
CA ASP A 81 10.36 -14.52 -27.82
C ASP A 81 11.49 -13.48 -27.89
N SER A 82 12.42 -13.61 -28.81
CA SER A 82 13.57 -12.71 -28.93
C SER A 82 13.19 -11.26 -29.22
N SER A 83 12.03 -11.06 -29.87
CA SER A 83 11.47 -9.73 -30.15
C SER A 83 10.65 -9.13 -28.98
N TRP A 84 10.39 -9.90 -27.95
CA TRP A 84 9.59 -9.43 -26.81
C TRP A 84 10.38 -8.46 -25.92
N GLN A 85 9.64 -7.53 -25.34
CA GLN A 85 10.20 -6.57 -24.41
C GLN A 85 10.74 -7.29 -23.16
N LYS A 86 11.93 -6.93 -22.71
CA LYS A 86 12.45 -7.39 -21.42
C LYS A 86 11.95 -6.47 -20.30
N VAL A 87 11.34 -7.08 -19.29
CA VAL A 87 10.77 -6.38 -18.13
C VAL A 87 11.24 -7.02 -16.84
N ASN A 88 11.29 -6.21 -15.78
CA ASN A 88 11.40 -6.67 -14.41
C ASN A 88 10.07 -6.40 -13.70
N LEU A 89 9.65 -7.36 -12.87
CA LEU A 89 8.49 -7.21 -12.02
C LEU A 89 8.83 -6.35 -10.78
N PRO A 90 7.85 -5.73 -10.14
CA PRO A 90 6.44 -5.59 -10.54
C PRO A 90 6.30 -4.85 -11.87
N HIS A 91 5.31 -5.24 -12.67
CA HIS A 91 5.08 -4.66 -14.00
C HIS A 91 3.60 -4.45 -14.28
N ASP A 92 3.24 -3.22 -14.60
CA ASP A 92 1.93 -2.81 -15.10
C ASP A 92 2.10 -2.27 -16.52
N TRP A 93 1.54 -2.95 -17.53
CA TRP A 93 1.70 -2.51 -18.90
C TRP A 93 0.76 -1.38 -19.31
N VAL A 94 -0.32 -1.14 -18.51
CA VAL A 94 -1.32 -0.12 -18.82
C VAL A 94 -0.72 1.28 -18.70
N VAL A 95 0.33 1.45 -17.89
CA VAL A 95 1.07 2.72 -17.80
C VAL A 95 1.56 3.20 -19.17
N ASP A 96 1.96 2.28 -20.06
CA ASP A 96 2.50 2.60 -21.37
C ASP A 96 1.43 2.84 -22.44
N LEU A 97 0.17 2.51 -22.15
CA LEU A 97 -0.93 2.67 -23.11
C LEU A 97 -1.32 4.13 -23.30
N PRO A 98 -1.88 4.49 -24.46
CA PRO A 98 -2.40 5.83 -24.69
C PRO A 98 -3.64 6.12 -23.86
N PHE A 99 -3.98 7.40 -23.78
CA PHE A 99 -5.24 7.88 -23.20
C PHE A 99 -6.23 8.22 -24.33
N ALA A 100 -7.53 7.97 -24.10
CA ALA A 100 -8.61 8.36 -24.99
C ALA A 100 -9.84 8.79 -24.18
N GLU A 101 -10.52 9.85 -24.62
CA GLU A 101 -11.70 10.38 -23.94
C GLU A 101 -12.85 9.37 -23.85
N GLU A 102 -12.96 8.50 -24.85
CA GLU A 102 -13.94 7.41 -24.92
C GLU A 102 -13.57 6.16 -24.09
N ALA A 103 -12.35 6.11 -23.53
CA ALA A 103 -11.94 5.01 -22.67
C ALA A 103 -12.60 5.08 -21.29
N SER A 104 -12.43 4.05 -20.47
CA SER A 104 -13.07 3.94 -19.16
C SER A 104 -12.64 5.06 -18.22
N HIS A 105 -13.61 5.78 -17.68
CA HIS A 105 -13.44 6.76 -16.62
C HIS A 105 -12.80 6.13 -15.37
N SER A 106 -13.23 4.91 -15.04
CA SER A 106 -12.71 4.15 -13.89
C SER A 106 -11.22 3.84 -14.04
N HIS A 107 -10.76 3.52 -15.24
CA HIS A 107 -9.35 3.28 -15.54
C HIS A 107 -8.55 4.55 -15.90
N GLY A 108 -9.08 5.74 -15.62
CA GLY A 108 -8.39 7.00 -15.89
C GLY A 108 -8.14 7.23 -17.37
N TYR A 109 -9.09 6.81 -18.20
CA TYR A 109 -9.06 6.99 -19.65
C TYR A 109 -7.88 6.30 -20.36
N LYS A 110 -7.29 5.26 -19.75
CA LYS A 110 -6.33 4.39 -20.44
C LYS A 110 -7.06 3.47 -21.41
N CYS A 111 -6.47 3.24 -22.58
CA CYS A 111 -7.01 2.37 -23.60
C CYS A 111 -6.84 0.87 -23.27
N VAL A 112 -7.56 0.40 -22.25
CA VAL A 112 -7.59 -0.99 -21.78
C VAL A 112 -9.04 -1.40 -21.53
N GLY A 113 -9.29 -2.69 -21.36
CA GLY A 113 -10.62 -3.26 -21.16
C GLY A 113 -11.27 -3.75 -22.46
N TRP A 114 -12.50 -4.20 -22.41
CA TRP A 114 -13.21 -4.88 -23.51
C TRP A 114 -13.30 -4.06 -24.80
N ARG A 115 -13.20 -2.73 -24.73
CA ARG A 115 -13.22 -1.84 -25.92
C ARG A 115 -11.87 -1.80 -26.63
N TYR A 116 -10.80 -2.25 -25.98
CA TYR A 116 -9.42 -2.22 -26.48
C TYR A 116 -8.79 -3.61 -26.38
N PRO A 117 -9.35 -4.60 -27.08
CA PRO A 117 -8.90 -5.99 -26.95
C PRO A 117 -7.42 -6.20 -27.32
N GLU A 118 -6.85 -5.33 -28.17
CA GLU A 118 -5.44 -5.32 -28.57
C GLU A 118 -4.48 -4.94 -27.45
N ASN A 119 -4.99 -4.33 -26.39
CA ASN A 119 -4.20 -3.82 -25.27
C ASN A 119 -4.48 -4.57 -23.97
N SER A 120 -5.43 -5.51 -23.98
CA SER A 120 -6.02 -6.03 -22.73
C SER A 120 -5.50 -7.40 -22.34
N VAL A 121 -4.70 -8.05 -23.17
CA VAL A 121 -4.04 -9.32 -22.85
C VAL A 121 -2.54 -9.11 -22.83
N GLY A 122 -1.88 -9.60 -21.78
CA GLY A 122 -0.44 -9.61 -21.66
C GLY A 122 0.12 -11.01 -21.47
N TRP A 123 1.17 -11.32 -22.21
CA TRP A 123 1.94 -12.54 -22.10
C TRP A 123 3.28 -12.29 -21.47
N TYR A 124 3.64 -13.14 -20.51
CA TYR A 124 4.93 -13.13 -19.83
C TYR A 124 5.60 -14.48 -20.01
N ARG A 125 6.90 -14.48 -20.28
CA ARG A 125 7.72 -15.70 -20.37
C ARG A 125 9.01 -15.50 -19.60
N LYS A 126 9.44 -16.54 -18.87
CA LYS A 126 10.71 -16.53 -18.17
C LYS A 126 11.39 -17.89 -18.26
N LYS A 127 12.56 -17.91 -18.87
CA LYS A 127 13.47 -19.04 -18.88
C LYS A 127 14.36 -19.02 -17.64
N PHE A 128 14.57 -20.18 -17.04
CA PHE A 128 15.39 -20.35 -15.85
C PHE A 128 15.91 -21.77 -15.73
N THR A 129 16.98 -21.94 -14.96
CA THR A 129 17.57 -23.25 -14.70
C THR A 129 17.36 -23.66 -13.26
N VAL A 130 16.93 -24.88 -13.03
CA VAL A 130 16.89 -25.52 -11.71
C VAL A 130 18.07 -26.52 -11.65
N PRO A 131 19.00 -26.37 -10.68
CA PRO A 131 20.13 -27.26 -10.58
C PRO A 131 19.72 -28.73 -10.38
N GLU A 132 20.50 -29.68 -10.89
CA GLU A 132 20.30 -31.11 -10.64
C GLU A 132 20.35 -31.45 -9.14
N SER A 133 21.07 -30.67 -8.34
CA SER A 133 21.13 -30.81 -6.87
C SER A 133 19.82 -30.53 -6.16
N ASP A 134 18.86 -29.85 -6.82
CA ASP A 134 17.53 -29.58 -6.27
C ASP A 134 16.53 -30.70 -6.57
N ARG A 135 16.98 -31.75 -7.31
CA ARG A 135 16.15 -32.95 -7.53
C ARG A 135 15.81 -33.61 -6.19
N GLY A 136 14.52 -33.82 -5.96
CA GLY A 136 14.01 -34.34 -4.70
C GLY A 136 13.58 -33.27 -3.68
N LYS A 137 13.89 -32.00 -3.92
CA LYS A 137 13.24 -30.89 -3.21
C LYS A 137 11.82 -30.67 -3.74
N ARG A 138 11.02 -29.96 -2.96
CA ARG A 138 9.76 -29.36 -3.40
C ARG A 138 10.02 -27.96 -3.89
N ILE A 139 9.51 -27.61 -5.06
CA ILE A 139 9.70 -26.30 -5.67
C ILE A 139 8.34 -25.71 -6.03
N LEU A 140 8.02 -24.56 -5.40
CA LEU A 140 6.77 -23.84 -5.62
C LEU A 140 7.07 -22.49 -6.26
N ILE A 141 6.18 -22.01 -7.12
CA ILE A 141 6.15 -20.60 -7.56
C ILE A 141 4.96 -19.89 -6.93
N GLU A 142 5.22 -18.74 -6.32
CA GLU A 142 4.23 -17.87 -5.74
C GLU A 142 4.14 -16.58 -6.54
N PHE A 143 2.93 -16.21 -6.97
CA PHE A 143 2.59 -14.90 -7.49
C PHE A 143 1.79 -14.16 -6.42
N GLU A 144 2.30 -13.05 -5.92
CA GLU A 144 1.58 -12.24 -4.92
C GLU A 144 0.39 -11.49 -5.51
N GLY A 145 0.34 -11.32 -6.84
CA GLY A 145 -0.79 -10.74 -7.56
C GLY A 145 -0.55 -10.62 -9.06
N ILE A 146 -1.53 -11.02 -9.83
CA ILE A 146 -1.59 -10.84 -11.29
C ILE A 146 -2.95 -10.24 -11.62
N PHE A 147 -3.01 -9.05 -12.17
CA PHE A 147 -4.27 -8.49 -12.62
C PHE A 147 -4.43 -8.77 -14.13
N ARG A 148 -5.43 -9.55 -14.56
CA ARG A 148 -6.30 -10.48 -13.84
C ARG A 148 -6.53 -11.70 -14.74
N ASP A 149 -7.42 -12.60 -14.30
CA ASP A 149 -7.87 -13.74 -15.09
C ASP A 149 -6.69 -14.49 -15.72
N SER A 150 -5.76 -14.90 -14.83
CA SER A 150 -4.44 -15.35 -15.25
C SER A 150 -4.33 -16.86 -15.39
N GLU A 151 -3.63 -17.29 -16.42
CA GLU A 151 -3.29 -18.68 -16.73
C GLU A 151 -1.78 -18.88 -16.59
N VAL A 152 -1.38 -19.93 -15.89
CA VAL A 152 0.05 -20.21 -15.61
C VAL A 152 0.45 -21.58 -16.17
N PHE A 153 1.62 -21.61 -16.80
CA PHE A 153 2.20 -22.83 -17.42
C PHE A 153 3.65 -23.02 -16.99
N CYS A 154 4.07 -24.29 -16.89
CA CYS A 154 5.46 -24.68 -16.78
C CYS A 154 5.82 -25.66 -17.89
N ASN A 155 6.88 -25.36 -18.66
CA ASN A 155 7.36 -26.21 -19.77
C ASN A 155 6.26 -26.62 -20.76
N GLY A 156 5.29 -25.71 -21.02
CA GLY A 156 4.14 -25.99 -21.90
C GLY A 156 2.98 -26.72 -21.22
N ILE A 157 3.12 -27.10 -19.95
CA ILE A 157 2.08 -27.81 -19.21
C ILE A 157 1.31 -26.81 -18.33
N TYR A 158 -0.02 -26.90 -18.39
CA TYR A 158 -0.91 -26.06 -17.60
C TYR A 158 -0.84 -26.35 -16.10
N LEU A 159 -0.69 -25.31 -15.30
CA LEU A 159 -0.67 -25.41 -13.84
C LEU A 159 -1.98 -24.98 -13.19
N GLY A 160 -2.57 -23.90 -13.68
CA GLY A 160 -3.82 -23.39 -13.10
C GLY A 160 -4.27 -22.05 -13.66
N HIS A 161 -5.44 -21.63 -13.19
CA HIS A 161 -6.13 -20.40 -13.57
C HIS A 161 -6.58 -19.65 -12.30
N GLU A 162 -6.27 -18.36 -12.20
CA GLU A 162 -6.73 -17.49 -11.14
C GLU A 162 -7.53 -16.33 -11.72
N ARG A 163 -8.78 -16.23 -11.32
CA ARG A 163 -9.71 -15.18 -11.81
C ARG A 163 -9.49 -13.85 -11.13
N SER A 164 -9.23 -13.89 -9.82
CA SER A 164 -9.04 -12.66 -9.04
C SER A 164 -7.79 -11.91 -9.47
N GLY A 165 -7.91 -10.60 -9.63
CA GLY A 165 -6.76 -9.73 -9.82
C GLY A 165 -5.94 -9.48 -8.56
N TYR A 166 -6.46 -9.84 -7.38
CA TYR A 166 -5.90 -9.39 -6.08
C TYR A 166 -5.41 -10.52 -5.19
N ALA A 167 -5.75 -11.76 -5.50
CA ALA A 167 -5.35 -12.92 -4.71
C ALA A 167 -3.92 -13.36 -5.03
N SER A 168 -3.19 -13.79 -3.99
CA SER A 168 -1.95 -14.53 -4.19
C SER A 168 -2.24 -15.95 -4.64
N SER A 169 -1.43 -16.49 -5.55
CA SER A 169 -1.53 -17.86 -6.04
C SER A 169 -0.21 -18.59 -5.94
N VAL A 170 -0.26 -19.86 -5.57
CA VAL A 170 0.92 -20.72 -5.43
C VAL A 170 0.73 -21.98 -6.27
N TYR A 171 1.71 -22.30 -7.11
CA TYR A 171 1.72 -23.50 -7.95
C TYR A 171 2.90 -24.37 -7.62
N ASP A 172 2.67 -25.68 -7.55
CA ASP A 172 3.74 -26.69 -7.37
C ASP A 172 4.38 -27.01 -8.73
N LEU A 173 5.67 -26.73 -8.86
CA LEU A 173 6.45 -26.99 -10.07
C LEU A 173 7.17 -28.32 -10.04
N THR A 174 7.26 -28.98 -8.89
CA THR A 174 8.18 -30.09 -8.60
C THR A 174 8.24 -31.15 -9.67
N GLU A 175 7.08 -31.62 -10.12
CA GLU A 175 7.01 -32.71 -11.12
C GLU A 175 7.00 -32.21 -12.59
N TYR A 176 7.01 -30.91 -12.80
CA TYR A 176 6.99 -30.28 -14.13
C TYR A 176 8.36 -29.79 -14.58
N LEU A 177 9.37 -29.85 -13.69
CA LEU A 177 10.70 -29.30 -13.94
C LEU A 177 11.66 -30.30 -14.58
N ASP A 178 12.45 -29.81 -15.53
CA ASP A 178 13.62 -30.47 -16.06
C ASP A 178 14.86 -30.06 -15.23
N TYR A 179 15.23 -30.90 -14.28
CA TYR A 179 16.37 -30.65 -13.39
C TYR A 179 17.70 -30.73 -14.15
N GLY A 180 18.60 -29.78 -13.94
CA GLY A 180 19.88 -29.64 -14.65
C GLY A 180 19.74 -29.00 -16.03
N ALA A 181 18.52 -28.61 -16.44
CA ALA A 181 18.22 -28.02 -17.75
C ALA A 181 17.47 -26.68 -17.65
N GLU A 182 17.24 -26.03 -18.80
CA GLU A 182 16.43 -24.83 -18.90
C GLU A 182 14.94 -25.20 -18.79
N ASN A 183 14.23 -24.42 -17.99
CA ASN A 183 12.78 -24.50 -17.81
C ASN A 183 12.14 -23.19 -18.26
N LEU A 184 10.82 -23.22 -18.51
CA LEU A 184 10.03 -22.09 -18.92
C LEU A 184 8.79 -21.93 -18.03
N ILE A 185 8.59 -20.76 -17.46
CA ILE A 185 7.28 -20.30 -16.94
C ILE A 185 6.65 -19.38 -17.98
N THR A 186 5.38 -19.60 -18.26
CA THR A 186 4.57 -18.71 -19.09
C THR A 186 3.32 -18.30 -18.32
N VAL A 187 2.98 -17.03 -18.40
CA VAL A 187 1.78 -16.45 -17.79
C VAL A 187 1.03 -15.67 -18.86
N ARG A 188 -0.27 -15.90 -18.98
CA ARG A 188 -1.21 -15.08 -19.72
C ARG A 188 -2.11 -14.37 -18.71
N ALA A 189 -2.24 -13.04 -18.82
CA ALA A 189 -3.16 -12.25 -18.02
C ALA A 189 -4.14 -11.53 -18.95
N ASP A 190 -5.44 -11.55 -18.62
CA ASP A 190 -6.51 -10.98 -19.44
C ASP A 190 -7.27 -9.92 -18.66
N ALA A 191 -6.92 -8.65 -18.86
CA ALA A 191 -7.53 -7.47 -18.24
C ALA A 191 -8.65 -6.88 -19.13
N SER A 192 -9.35 -7.67 -19.90
CA SER A 192 -10.50 -7.20 -20.69
C SER A 192 -11.72 -6.85 -19.86
N LEU A 193 -11.79 -7.31 -18.59
CA LEU A 193 -12.85 -7.00 -17.64
C LEU A 193 -12.35 -6.08 -16.54
N GLU A 194 -13.12 -5.06 -16.22
CA GLU A 194 -12.94 -4.19 -15.06
C GLU A 194 -13.62 -4.81 -13.85
N GLU A 195 -13.06 -4.61 -12.65
CA GLU A 195 -13.62 -5.12 -11.39
C GLU A 195 -13.95 -3.98 -10.42
N GLY A 196 -13.15 -2.91 -10.43
CA GLY A 196 -13.34 -1.72 -9.60
C GLY A 196 -13.71 -0.47 -10.40
N TRP A 197 -14.02 0.60 -9.67
CA TRP A 197 -14.29 1.93 -10.25
C TRP A 197 -13.07 2.86 -10.16
N TYR A 198 -11.88 2.30 -10.01
CA TYR A 198 -10.58 2.95 -9.94
C TYR A 198 -9.59 2.26 -10.88
N TYR A 199 -8.42 2.82 -11.03
CA TYR A 199 -7.37 2.23 -11.87
C TYR A 199 -6.84 0.93 -11.25
N GLU A 200 -6.97 -0.15 -11.97
CA GLU A 200 -6.54 -1.48 -11.55
C GLU A 200 -5.23 -1.91 -12.22
N GLY A 201 -4.82 -1.20 -13.29
CA GLY A 201 -3.67 -1.58 -14.09
C GLY A 201 -3.85 -2.93 -14.79
N ALA A 202 -2.76 -3.56 -15.17
CA ALA A 202 -2.74 -4.94 -15.63
C ALA A 202 -1.33 -5.54 -15.62
N GLY A 203 -1.21 -6.82 -15.30
CA GLY A 203 0.05 -7.55 -15.37
C GLY A 203 0.43 -8.27 -14.09
N ILE A 204 1.66 -8.76 -14.04
CA ILE A 204 2.26 -9.29 -12.82
C ILE A 204 2.72 -8.09 -11.99
N TYR A 205 1.80 -7.51 -11.24
CA TYR A 205 1.98 -6.21 -10.60
C TYR A 205 2.51 -6.27 -9.16
N ARG A 206 2.75 -7.49 -8.64
CA ARG A 206 3.39 -7.76 -7.35
C ARG A 206 4.57 -8.71 -7.53
N ASN A 207 5.26 -9.02 -6.45
CA ASN A 207 6.44 -9.88 -6.48
C ASN A 207 6.09 -11.33 -6.86
N VAL A 208 7.08 -12.01 -7.43
CA VAL A 208 7.06 -13.44 -7.70
C VAL A 208 8.22 -14.10 -6.97
N TYR A 209 7.96 -15.23 -6.32
CA TYR A 209 8.97 -15.99 -5.60
C TYR A 209 9.02 -17.45 -6.04
N LEU A 210 10.22 -18.01 -6.03
CA LEU A 210 10.42 -19.46 -6.01
C LEU A 210 10.73 -19.88 -4.57
N HIS A 211 9.94 -20.83 -4.07
CA HIS A 211 10.20 -21.50 -2.79
C HIS A 211 10.77 -22.88 -3.05
N LYS A 212 11.90 -23.18 -2.42
CA LYS A 212 12.51 -24.51 -2.46
C LYS A 212 12.56 -25.05 -1.04
N THR A 213 12.07 -26.25 -0.81
CA THR A 213 12.04 -26.88 0.50
C THR A 213 12.41 -28.34 0.41
N GLY A 214 12.68 -28.97 1.54
CA GLY A 214 12.62 -30.41 1.64
C GLY A 214 11.23 -30.95 1.37
N ARG A 215 11.08 -32.26 1.22
CA ARG A 215 9.76 -32.90 1.03
C ARG A 215 8.90 -32.91 2.29
N THR A 216 9.48 -32.63 3.45
CA THR A 216 8.79 -32.40 4.72
C THR A 216 9.04 -30.97 5.11
N ALA A 217 8.03 -30.13 5.02
CA ALA A 217 8.17 -28.69 5.22
C ALA A 217 6.89 -28.09 5.79
N VAL A 218 7.00 -26.95 6.44
CA VAL A 218 5.87 -26.09 6.77
C VAL A 218 5.25 -25.57 5.47
N GLU A 219 3.92 -25.62 5.37
CA GLU A 219 3.18 -25.08 4.23
C GLU A 219 3.49 -23.59 4.02
N PRO A 220 3.37 -23.04 2.79
CA PRO A 220 3.30 -21.60 2.61
C PRO A 220 2.21 -21.01 3.51
N TYR A 221 2.54 -19.95 4.28
CA TYR A 221 1.66 -19.36 5.30
C TYR A 221 1.17 -20.38 6.35
N GLY A 222 1.95 -21.41 6.60
CA GLY A 222 1.60 -22.54 7.49
C GLY A 222 1.78 -22.25 8.99
N VAL A 223 2.36 -21.12 9.38
CA VAL A 223 2.43 -20.67 10.78
C VAL A 223 1.41 -19.57 10.98
N THR A 224 0.45 -19.78 11.86
CA THR A 224 -0.66 -18.88 12.13
C THR A 224 -0.71 -18.53 13.60
N LEU A 225 -0.60 -17.26 13.96
CA LEU A 225 -0.87 -16.78 15.32
C LEU A 225 -2.35 -16.91 15.63
N LYS A 226 -2.66 -17.52 16.77
CA LYS A 226 -4.02 -17.76 17.22
C LYS A 226 -4.41 -16.87 18.39
N GLU A 227 -3.48 -16.47 19.24
CA GLU A 227 -3.79 -15.70 20.44
C GLU A 227 -2.53 -15.12 21.09
N TYR A 228 -2.67 -13.94 21.69
CA TYR A 228 -1.76 -13.38 22.70
C TYR A 228 -2.48 -13.36 24.05
N ARG A 229 -2.14 -14.29 24.94
CA ARG A 229 -2.77 -14.43 26.25
C ARG A 229 -1.92 -13.77 27.33
N PHE A 230 -2.31 -12.58 27.76
CA PHE A 230 -1.60 -11.81 28.79
C PHE A 230 -2.06 -12.20 30.19
N ASN A 231 -1.13 -12.21 31.16
CA ASN A 231 -1.51 -12.20 32.56
C ASN A 231 -2.09 -10.81 32.95
N PRO A 232 -2.85 -10.67 34.06
CA PRO A 232 -3.47 -9.41 34.46
C PRO A 232 -2.52 -8.24 34.61
N SER A 233 -1.27 -8.48 35.01
CA SER A 233 -0.23 -7.45 35.17
C SER A 233 0.55 -7.17 33.89
N ARG A 234 0.27 -7.91 32.81
CA ARG A 234 0.98 -7.84 31.52
C ARG A 234 2.49 -8.05 31.60
N THR A 235 2.95 -8.74 32.64
CA THR A 235 4.35 -9.11 32.83
C THR A 235 4.74 -10.38 32.10
N THR A 236 3.73 -11.18 31.69
CA THR A 236 3.91 -12.36 30.84
C THR A 236 2.87 -12.40 29.74
N CYS A 237 3.24 -13.00 28.63
CA CYS A 237 2.37 -13.25 27.49
C CYS A 237 2.60 -14.66 26.98
N THR A 238 1.53 -15.46 26.86
CA THR A 238 1.60 -16.70 26.09
C THR A 238 1.25 -16.42 24.65
N VAL A 239 2.19 -16.69 23.76
CA VAL A 239 2.01 -16.64 22.31
C VAL A 239 1.51 -18.00 21.87
N VAL A 240 0.31 -18.06 21.31
CA VAL A 240 -0.30 -19.30 20.81
C VAL A 240 -0.27 -19.28 19.30
N SER A 241 0.29 -20.31 18.70
CA SER A 241 0.38 -20.45 17.24
C SER A 241 -0.05 -21.84 16.78
N GLU A 242 -0.50 -21.93 15.55
CA GLU A 242 -0.78 -23.18 14.84
C GLU A 242 0.26 -23.38 13.74
N VAL A 243 0.75 -24.59 13.59
CA VAL A 243 1.72 -24.98 12.55
C VAL A 243 1.08 -26.02 11.64
N ARG A 244 1.04 -25.72 10.32
CA ARG A 244 0.60 -26.68 9.30
C ARG A 244 1.80 -27.17 8.52
N VAL A 245 2.00 -28.47 8.55
CA VAL A 245 3.03 -29.16 7.76
C VAL A 245 2.38 -29.77 6.53
N ASP A 246 3.10 -29.71 5.42
CA ASP A 246 2.61 -30.18 4.14
C ASP A 246 2.09 -31.62 4.21
N LYS A 247 0.87 -31.82 3.71
CA LYS A 247 0.20 -33.14 3.69
C LYS A 247 0.89 -34.16 2.79
N LEU A 248 1.67 -33.71 1.81
CA LEU A 248 2.46 -34.54 0.91
C LEU A 248 3.83 -34.91 1.51
N SER A 249 4.06 -34.56 2.76
CA SER A 249 5.29 -34.83 3.47
C SER A 249 5.64 -36.31 3.47
N ALA A 250 6.93 -36.63 3.20
CA ALA A 250 7.44 -37.98 3.23
C ALA A 250 7.56 -38.51 4.68
N GLU A 251 7.88 -37.64 5.62
CA GLU A 251 7.95 -37.99 7.04
C GLU A 251 6.64 -37.71 7.74
N ARG A 252 6.09 -38.72 8.40
CA ARG A 252 4.84 -38.59 9.14
C ARG A 252 5.03 -38.42 10.65
N SER A 253 6.25 -38.57 11.13
CA SER A 253 6.65 -38.37 12.52
C SER A 253 7.76 -37.33 12.56
N TYR A 254 7.49 -36.17 13.12
CA TYR A 254 8.45 -35.08 13.24
C TYR A 254 8.24 -34.34 14.58
N LEU A 255 9.30 -33.74 15.08
CA LEU A 255 9.27 -32.83 16.21
C LEU A 255 9.16 -31.40 15.63
N VAL A 256 8.28 -30.61 16.18
CA VAL A 256 8.19 -29.18 15.90
C VAL A 256 8.81 -28.42 17.07
N ALA A 257 9.77 -27.55 16.77
CA ALA A 257 10.31 -26.60 17.73
C ALA A 257 9.96 -25.19 17.30
N GLN A 258 9.38 -24.39 18.17
CA GLN A 258 9.23 -22.95 17.94
C GLN A 258 10.10 -22.17 18.90
N THR A 259 10.86 -21.22 18.35
CA THR A 259 11.70 -20.31 19.11
C THR A 259 11.34 -18.87 18.77
N LEU A 260 11.01 -18.08 19.77
CA LEU A 260 10.83 -16.65 19.63
C LEU A 260 12.19 -15.96 19.79
N LEU A 261 12.61 -15.23 18.77
CA LEU A 261 13.86 -14.48 18.73
C LEU A 261 13.57 -12.98 18.89
N ASP A 262 14.37 -12.27 19.66
CA ASP A 262 14.32 -10.82 19.74
C ASP A 262 14.95 -10.16 18.49
N ALA A 263 14.93 -8.83 18.42
CA ALA A 263 15.50 -8.08 17.30
C ALA A 263 17.01 -8.27 17.10
N ASP A 264 17.72 -8.73 18.14
CA ASP A 264 19.15 -9.06 18.09
C ASP A 264 19.39 -10.54 17.72
N GLY A 265 18.32 -11.32 17.46
CA GLY A 265 18.37 -12.75 17.14
C GLY A 265 18.56 -13.67 18.35
N ARG A 266 18.38 -13.16 19.59
CA ARG A 266 18.51 -13.96 20.82
C ARG A 266 17.19 -14.67 21.13
N SER A 267 17.27 -15.92 21.54
CA SER A 267 16.10 -16.67 21.99
C SER A 267 15.54 -16.11 23.29
N VAL A 268 14.24 -15.79 23.28
CA VAL A 268 13.49 -15.31 24.45
C VAL A 268 12.51 -16.35 24.99
N ALA A 269 12.09 -17.29 24.15
CA ALA A 269 11.24 -18.42 24.53
C ALA A 269 11.39 -19.56 23.52
N THR A 270 11.26 -20.82 23.98
CA THR A 270 11.25 -22.00 23.09
C THR A 270 10.22 -22.99 23.59
N ALA A 271 9.47 -23.58 22.68
CA ALA A 271 8.51 -24.63 22.95
C ALA A 271 8.59 -25.76 21.92
N PHE A 272 8.12 -26.94 22.28
CA PHE A 272 8.21 -28.15 21.45
C PHE A 272 6.86 -28.84 21.36
N SER A 273 6.58 -29.46 20.19
CA SER A 273 5.48 -30.41 20.00
C SER A 273 6.01 -31.65 19.28
N ASP A 274 5.47 -32.80 19.64
CA ASP A 274 5.78 -34.09 19.00
C ASP A 274 5.06 -34.30 17.66
N GLY A 275 4.51 -33.23 17.10
CA GLY A 275 3.75 -33.24 15.85
C GLY A 275 2.34 -33.84 15.97
N SER A 276 1.96 -34.33 17.16
CA SER A 276 0.59 -34.79 17.39
C SER A 276 -0.41 -33.64 17.61
N ALA A 277 0.10 -32.49 18.06
CA ALA A 277 -0.65 -31.25 18.23
C ALA A 277 -0.10 -30.18 17.28
N ASN A 278 -0.98 -29.56 16.51
CA ASN A 278 -0.62 -28.46 15.61
C ASN A 278 -0.44 -27.12 16.34
N THR A 279 -0.92 -27.02 17.59
CA THR A 279 -0.87 -25.80 18.40
C THR A 279 0.32 -25.83 19.34
N ILE A 280 1.06 -24.71 19.37
CA ILE A 280 2.24 -24.51 20.22
C ILE A 280 2.03 -23.26 21.06
N GLU A 281 2.35 -23.34 22.34
CA GLU A 281 2.29 -22.24 23.30
C GLU A 281 3.69 -21.88 23.79
N LEU A 282 4.08 -20.60 23.60
CA LEU A 282 5.34 -20.03 24.10
C LEU A 282 5.04 -19.02 25.20
N GLU A 283 5.61 -19.20 26.37
CA GLU A 283 5.53 -18.24 27.47
C GLU A 283 6.68 -17.23 27.35
N VAL A 284 6.33 -15.95 27.23
CA VAL A 284 7.27 -14.83 27.09
C VAL A 284 7.22 -13.97 28.34
N ASN A 285 8.34 -13.88 29.05
CA ASN A 285 8.48 -13.04 30.23
C ASN A 285 8.88 -11.61 29.83
N SER A 286 8.19 -10.62 30.41
CA SER A 286 8.44 -9.19 30.14
C SER A 286 8.47 -8.85 28.64
N PRO A 287 7.40 -9.17 27.87
CA PRO A 287 7.38 -8.96 26.43
C PRO A 287 7.52 -7.48 26.08
N ARG A 288 8.30 -7.16 25.07
CA ARG A 288 8.30 -5.84 24.45
C ARG A 288 7.11 -5.76 23.50
N LEU A 289 6.20 -4.84 23.78
CA LEU A 289 4.95 -4.75 23.03
C LEU A 289 5.16 -3.93 21.75
N TRP A 290 4.54 -4.38 20.69
CA TRP A 290 4.44 -3.62 19.44
C TRP A 290 3.43 -2.48 19.61
N SER A 291 3.77 -1.28 19.14
CA SER A 291 2.87 -0.14 19.10
C SER A 291 3.21 0.80 17.95
N VAL A 292 2.34 1.79 17.69
CA VAL A 292 2.55 2.83 16.65
C VAL A 292 3.87 3.58 16.85
N ASP A 293 4.22 3.90 18.11
CA ASP A 293 5.41 4.67 18.46
C ASP A 293 6.66 3.79 18.63
N ILE A 294 6.47 2.53 19.00
CA ILE A 294 7.55 1.56 19.22
C ILE A 294 7.15 0.25 18.53
N PRO A 295 7.34 0.16 17.21
CA PRO A 295 6.94 -1.00 16.42
C PRO A 295 7.94 -2.16 16.57
N TYR A 296 8.02 -2.74 17.78
CA TYR A 296 8.96 -3.81 18.09
C TYR A 296 8.52 -5.16 17.53
N LEU A 297 9.37 -5.76 16.72
CA LEU A 297 9.12 -7.06 16.08
C LEU A 297 10.02 -8.14 16.64
N TYR A 298 9.44 -9.32 16.79
CA TYR A 298 10.12 -10.58 17.04
C TYR A 298 10.13 -11.43 15.77
N THR A 299 11.03 -12.42 15.74
CA THR A 299 10.98 -13.51 14.74
C THR A 299 10.52 -14.78 15.44
N LEU A 300 9.40 -15.34 14.99
CA LEU A 300 8.94 -16.67 15.41
C LEU A 300 9.50 -17.69 14.43
N ARG A 301 10.56 -18.39 14.86
CA ARG A 301 11.23 -19.43 14.10
C ARG A 301 10.57 -20.78 14.39
N THR A 302 10.12 -21.45 13.35
CA THR A 302 9.55 -22.80 13.40
C THR A 302 10.49 -23.76 12.70
N CYS A 303 10.96 -24.77 13.42
CA CYS A 303 11.83 -25.82 12.90
C CYS A 303 11.13 -27.19 12.98
N LEU A 304 11.26 -27.96 11.92
CA LEU A 304 10.84 -29.37 11.88
C LEU A 304 12.06 -30.26 11.97
N TYR A 305 12.00 -31.29 12.81
CA TYR A 305 13.09 -32.24 13.00
C TYR A 305 12.60 -33.70 12.82
N LYS A 306 13.44 -34.53 12.24
CA LYS A 306 13.20 -35.96 12.14
C LYS A 306 13.63 -36.67 13.45
N GLY A 307 12.65 -36.99 14.31
CA GLY A 307 12.90 -37.58 15.60
C GLY A 307 13.38 -36.60 16.66
N ASP A 308 14.67 -36.57 17.00
CA ASP A 308 15.21 -35.78 18.08
C ASP A 308 15.60 -34.33 17.63
N TYR A 309 15.62 -33.42 18.61
CA TYR A 309 16.06 -32.05 18.43
C TYR A 309 17.58 -31.98 18.27
N ASP A 310 18.04 -32.19 17.04
CA ASP A 310 19.43 -32.09 16.62
C ASP A 310 19.51 -31.45 15.25
N ILE A 311 20.54 -30.63 15.02
CA ILE A 311 20.76 -29.93 13.75
C ILE A 311 20.90 -30.91 12.55
N GLU A 312 21.46 -32.11 12.77
CA GLU A 312 21.58 -33.11 11.74
C GLU A 312 20.23 -33.69 11.31
N ASN A 313 19.20 -33.52 12.15
CA ASN A 313 17.84 -33.98 11.92
C ASN A 313 16.92 -32.89 11.42
N LEU A 314 17.42 -31.66 11.17
CA LEU A 314 16.62 -30.54 10.68
C LEU A 314 16.05 -30.83 9.29
N LEU A 315 14.73 -30.77 9.18
CA LEU A 315 13.98 -30.99 7.94
C LEU A 315 13.59 -29.67 7.28
N ASP A 316 13.19 -28.67 8.09
CA ASP A 316 12.75 -27.36 7.60
C ASP A 316 12.90 -26.28 8.68
N GLU A 317 13.17 -25.05 8.26
CA GLU A 317 13.21 -23.84 9.09
C GLU A 317 12.36 -22.76 8.44
N TYR A 318 11.36 -22.24 9.18
CA TYR A 318 10.43 -21.25 8.69
C TYR A 318 10.30 -20.09 9.68
N ASP A 319 10.67 -18.90 9.25
CA ASP A 319 10.62 -17.67 10.04
C ASP A 319 9.41 -16.81 9.70
N VAL A 320 8.73 -16.31 10.75
CA VAL A 320 7.64 -15.35 10.62
C VAL A 320 7.90 -14.17 11.55
N ARG A 321 7.79 -12.95 11.06
CA ARG A 321 7.85 -11.76 11.92
C ARG A 321 6.54 -11.57 12.64
N ILE A 322 6.57 -11.24 13.91
CA ILE A 322 5.41 -11.01 14.76
C ILE A 322 5.62 -9.84 15.70
N GLY A 323 4.55 -9.18 16.11
CA GLY A 323 4.57 -8.14 17.14
C GLY A 323 3.57 -8.45 18.25
N ILE A 324 4.05 -8.63 19.47
CA ILE A 324 3.19 -8.95 20.62
C ILE A 324 2.40 -7.70 21.01
N ARG A 325 1.07 -7.78 20.94
CA ARG A 325 0.16 -6.68 21.27
C ARG A 325 -1.22 -7.16 21.69
N SER A 326 -2.02 -6.28 22.30
CA SER A 326 -3.48 -6.39 22.32
C SER A 326 -4.09 -5.23 21.54
N ALA A 327 -5.16 -5.49 20.80
CA ALA A 327 -5.91 -4.50 20.05
C ALA A 327 -7.40 -4.74 20.27
N ASP A 328 -8.09 -3.74 20.82
CA ASP A 328 -9.49 -3.86 21.21
C ASP A 328 -10.29 -2.67 20.69
N PHE A 329 -11.48 -2.92 20.20
CA PHE A 329 -12.45 -1.88 19.86
C PHE A 329 -13.50 -1.78 20.96
N ASN A 330 -13.55 -0.62 21.60
CA ASN A 330 -14.43 -0.38 22.74
C ASN A 330 -15.53 0.62 22.37
N PRO A 331 -16.82 0.30 22.59
CA PRO A 331 -17.95 1.15 22.19
C PRO A 331 -18.03 2.49 22.92
N ARG A 332 -17.24 2.70 23.99
CA ARG A 332 -17.22 3.94 24.77
C ARG A 332 -15.90 4.71 24.67
N GLN A 333 -14.81 4.01 24.34
CA GLN A 333 -13.46 4.56 24.37
C GLN A 333 -12.79 4.58 22.97
N GLY A 334 -13.46 4.01 21.97
CA GLY A 334 -12.86 3.85 20.63
C GLY A 334 -11.83 2.71 20.58
N PHE A 335 -10.75 2.89 19.87
CA PHE A 335 -9.72 1.89 19.70
C PHE A 335 -8.67 1.93 20.84
N LEU A 336 -8.35 0.75 21.36
CA LEU A 336 -7.34 0.56 22.41
C LEU A 336 -6.20 -0.33 21.89
N LEU A 337 -4.98 0.14 21.96
CA LEU A 337 -3.77 -0.65 21.70
C LEU A 337 -3.00 -0.83 23.00
N ASN A 338 -2.77 -2.08 23.38
CA ASN A 338 -2.12 -2.42 24.64
C ASN A 338 -2.83 -1.85 25.89
N GLY A 339 -4.15 -1.63 25.79
CA GLY A 339 -4.98 -1.06 26.86
C GLY A 339 -5.01 0.46 26.91
N TYR A 340 -4.29 1.14 26.01
CA TYR A 340 -4.29 2.60 25.92
C TYR A 340 -5.07 3.05 24.69
N ARG A 341 -5.86 4.12 24.85
CA ARG A 341 -6.59 4.72 23.73
C ARG A 341 -5.63 5.24 22.68
N VAL A 342 -5.80 4.78 21.45
CA VAL A 342 -5.11 5.29 20.26
C VAL A 342 -6.17 5.78 19.28
N GLU A 343 -6.07 7.01 18.86
CA GLU A 343 -6.96 7.58 17.85
C GLU A 343 -6.45 7.21 16.46
N LEU A 344 -7.30 6.54 15.68
CA LEU A 344 -6.96 6.19 14.30
C LEU A 344 -6.98 7.46 13.45
N LYS A 345 -5.84 7.85 12.96
CA LYS A 345 -5.59 8.98 12.06
C LYS A 345 -5.22 8.39 10.71
N GLY A 346 -6.23 7.90 10.01
CA GLY A 346 -6.06 7.03 8.86
C GLY A 346 -6.32 7.71 7.52
N CYS A 347 -5.93 7.01 6.48
CA CYS A 347 -6.35 7.24 5.10
C CYS A 347 -6.48 5.93 4.33
N ASP A 348 -7.30 5.98 3.29
CA ASP A 348 -7.42 4.94 2.29
C ASP A 348 -6.28 5.03 1.28
N LEU A 349 -5.78 3.89 0.80
CA LEU A 349 -4.73 3.82 -0.21
C LEU A 349 -5.10 2.87 -1.33
N HIS A 350 -5.08 3.39 -2.56
CA HIS A 350 -5.03 2.57 -3.77
C HIS A 350 -3.63 2.05 -4.06
N LEU A 351 -3.55 1.03 -4.92
CA LEU A 351 -2.31 0.30 -5.21
C LEU A 351 -1.34 1.05 -6.12
N ASP A 352 -1.75 2.15 -6.75
CA ASP A 352 -1.00 2.78 -7.80
C ASP A 352 -0.10 3.94 -7.33
N HIS A 353 0.81 4.32 -8.21
CA HIS A 353 1.67 5.50 -8.07
C HIS A 353 2.09 6.03 -9.44
N ALA A 354 2.35 7.35 -9.52
CA ALA A 354 2.82 7.99 -10.74
C ALA A 354 4.05 7.28 -11.33
N GLY A 355 4.05 7.08 -12.63
CA GLY A 355 5.16 6.49 -13.38
C GLY A 355 5.23 4.96 -13.37
N VAL A 356 4.52 4.28 -12.47
CA VAL A 356 4.55 2.81 -12.35
C VAL A 356 3.18 2.15 -12.35
N GLY A 357 2.09 2.93 -12.23
CA GLY A 357 0.75 2.38 -12.06
C GLY A 357 0.67 1.50 -10.82
N THR A 358 0.05 0.32 -10.94
CA THR A 358 -0.06 -0.66 -9.84
C THR A 358 1.20 -1.48 -9.63
N GLY A 359 2.17 -1.43 -10.57
CA GLY A 359 3.46 -2.11 -10.45
C GLY A 359 4.42 -1.40 -9.48
N VAL A 360 4.01 -1.24 -8.24
CA VAL A 360 4.73 -0.46 -7.20
C VAL A 360 5.81 -1.31 -6.53
N PRO A 361 7.11 -0.97 -6.67
CA PRO A 361 8.19 -1.64 -5.96
C PRO A 361 8.13 -1.43 -4.45
N ASP A 362 8.70 -2.34 -3.66
CA ASP A 362 8.69 -2.32 -2.20
C ASP A 362 9.22 -1.00 -1.61
N GLU A 363 10.32 -0.46 -2.15
CA GLU A 363 10.90 0.81 -1.69
C GLU A 363 9.99 2.03 -1.97
N LEU A 364 9.15 1.96 -2.99
CA LEU A 364 8.18 3.01 -3.27
C LEU A 364 7.01 2.96 -2.28
N TRP A 365 6.62 1.77 -1.81
CA TRP A 365 5.71 1.63 -0.67
C TRP A 365 6.29 2.28 0.59
N ARG A 366 7.58 2.06 0.89
CA ARG A 366 8.28 2.72 2.00
C ARG A 366 8.23 4.25 1.86
N TYR A 367 8.48 4.77 0.66
CA TYR A 367 8.36 6.21 0.38
C TYR A 367 6.95 6.72 0.67
N LYS A 368 5.91 6.06 0.13
CA LYS A 368 4.50 6.44 0.34
C LYS A 368 4.16 6.51 1.83
N LEU A 369 4.49 5.48 2.60
CA LEU A 369 4.21 5.42 4.03
C LEU A 369 4.96 6.50 4.82
N LEU A 370 6.22 6.74 4.50
CA LEU A 370 7.01 7.80 5.13
C LEU A 370 6.48 9.20 4.81
N GLN A 371 5.94 9.43 3.59
CA GLN A 371 5.26 10.69 3.29
C GLN A 371 4.05 10.89 4.19
N LEU A 372 3.21 9.89 4.40
CA LEU A 372 2.05 9.98 5.29
C LEU A 372 2.45 10.25 6.75
N LYS A 373 3.49 9.57 7.25
CA LYS A 373 3.99 9.81 8.62
C LYS A 373 4.40 11.26 8.88
N LYS A 374 4.93 11.97 7.89
CA LYS A 374 5.30 13.40 8.01
C LYS A 374 4.13 14.30 8.39
N TYR A 375 2.90 13.85 8.12
CA TYR A 375 1.67 14.59 8.38
C TYR A 375 0.83 14.01 9.52
N GLY A 376 1.37 13.01 10.25
CA GLY A 376 0.77 12.47 11.47
C GLY A 376 -0.19 11.30 11.26
N PHE A 377 -0.24 10.71 10.06
CA PHE A 377 -0.98 9.47 9.82
C PHE A 377 -0.38 8.32 10.61
N ASN A 378 -1.24 7.48 11.19
CA ASN A 378 -0.87 6.27 11.92
C ASN A 378 -1.68 5.03 11.50
N ALA A 379 -2.60 5.18 10.55
CA ALA A 379 -3.45 4.09 10.11
C ALA A 379 -3.70 4.14 8.59
N ILE A 380 -3.94 2.97 7.99
CA ILE A 380 -4.22 2.79 6.57
C ILE A 380 -5.35 1.79 6.40
N ARG A 381 -6.25 2.05 5.46
CA ARG A 381 -7.17 1.07 4.91
C ARG A 381 -6.74 0.74 3.49
N SER A 382 -6.52 -0.54 3.20
CA SER A 382 -6.25 -0.96 1.82
C SER A 382 -7.54 -0.94 1.01
N SER A 383 -7.68 0.00 0.13
CA SER A 383 -8.91 0.21 -0.63
C SER A 383 -8.73 -0.18 -2.10
N HIS A 384 -9.60 -1.02 -2.68
CA HIS A 384 -10.61 -1.86 -2.00
C HIS A 384 -10.27 -3.30 -2.33
N ASN A 385 -9.19 -3.79 -1.76
CA ASN A 385 -8.63 -5.12 -2.04
C ASN A 385 -7.56 -5.50 -1.01
N PRO A 386 -7.16 -6.78 -0.93
CA PRO A 386 -6.10 -7.22 -0.04
C PRO A 386 -4.79 -6.43 -0.24
N ALA A 387 -4.21 -6.00 0.87
CA ALA A 387 -2.97 -5.24 0.88
C ALA A 387 -1.81 -5.99 0.20
N SER A 388 -0.84 -5.23 -0.33
CA SER A 388 0.44 -5.83 -0.76
C SER A 388 1.19 -6.37 0.47
N PRO A 389 1.77 -7.59 0.42
CA PRO A 389 2.59 -8.11 1.51
C PRO A 389 3.72 -7.16 1.91
N ALA A 390 4.41 -6.57 0.93
CA ALA A 390 5.46 -5.58 1.19
C ALA A 390 4.94 -4.34 1.94
N MET A 391 3.72 -3.87 1.64
CA MET A 391 3.11 -2.75 2.37
C MET A 391 2.82 -3.13 3.83
N LEU A 392 2.31 -4.35 4.09
CA LEU A 392 2.05 -4.83 5.45
C LEU A 392 3.34 -4.98 6.26
N ASP A 393 4.39 -5.57 5.67
CA ASP A 393 5.71 -5.65 6.29
C ASP A 393 6.23 -4.27 6.71
N LEU A 394 6.05 -3.28 5.85
CA LEU A 394 6.45 -1.90 6.13
C LEU A 394 5.54 -1.23 7.17
N CYS A 395 4.25 -1.55 7.20
CA CYS A 395 3.33 -1.09 8.24
C CYS A 395 3.74 -1.63 9.61
N ASP A 396 4.15 -2.91 9.67
CA ASP A 396 4.70 -3.51 10.88
C ASP A 396 5.97 -2.80 11.38
N GLU A 397 6.88 -2.48 10.46
CA GLU A 397 8.16 -1.81 10.77
C GLU A 397 7.98 -0.34 11.15
N LEU A 398 7.08 0.35 10.48
CA LEU A 398 6.89 1.78 10.65
C LEU A 398 5.82 2.14 11.69
N GLY A 399 5.09 1.16 12.23
CA GLY A 399 4.04 1.36 13.21
C GLY A 399 2.79 2.02 12.60
N PHE A 400 2.27 1.46 11.52
CA PHE A 400 0.93 1.77 11.01
C PHE A 400 -0.07 0.71 11.45
N LEU A 401 -1.29 1.12 11.71
CA LEU A 401 -2.44 0.25 11.94
C LEU A 401 -3.18 0.05 10.62
N VAL A 402 -3.62 -1.17 10.33
CA VAL A 402 -4.17 -1.51 9.01
C VAL A 402 -5.56 -2.12 9.12
N ILE A 403 -6.48 -1.63 8.27
CA ILE A 403 -7.68 -2.36 7.87
C ILE A 403 -7.33 -3.06 6.56
N ASP A 404 -7.25 -4.38 6.58
CA ASP A 404 -7.03 -5.18 5.38
C ASP A 404 -8.37 -5.63 4.81
N GLU A 405 -8.59 -5.34 3.51
CA GLU A 405 -9.92 -5.39 2.93
C GLU A 405 -10.03 -6.46 1.85
N ASN A 406 -11.06 -7.29 1.95
CA ASN A 406 -11.48 -8.17 0.88
C ASN A 406 -12.17 -7.39 -0.24
N ARG A 407 -12.01 -7.85 -1.50
CA ARG A 407 -12.50 -7.08 -2.64
C ARG A 407 -14.03 -7.02 -2.73
N MET A 408 -14.75 -8.11 -2.49
CA MET A 408 -16.20 -8.19 -2.67
C MET A 408 -16.87 -9.02 -1.59
N MET A 409 -18.10 -8.64 -1.20
CA MET A 409 -18.95 -9.44 -0.34
C MET A 409 -19.56 -10.62 -1.08
N GLY A 410 -19.58 -11.77 -0.45
CA GLY A 410 -20.25 -12.95 -0.96
C GLY A 410 -20.08 -14.16 -0.06
N VAL A 411 -20.94 -15.16 -0.22
CA VAL A 411 -20.98 -16.38 0.60
C VAL A 411 -20.76 -17.65 -0.20
N GLU A 412 -20.48 -17.51 -1.49
CA GLU A 412 -20.12 -18.64 -2.34
C GLU A 412 -18.69 -19.10 -2.09
N ARG A 413 -18.38 -20.31 -2.50
CA ARG A 413 -17.06 -20.92 -2.27
C ARG A 413 -15.90 -20.04 -2.75
N GLU A 414 -16.05 -19.39 -3.89
CA GLU A 414 -15.03 -18.49 -4.45
C GLU A 414 -14.73 -17.30 -3.52
N HIS A 415 -15.77 -16.67 -2.96
CA HIS A 415 -15.60 -15.56 -2.03
C HIS A 415 -14.92 -16.00 -0.73
N PHE A 416 -15.32 -17.14 -0.16
CA PHE A 416 -14.69 -17.66 1.04
C PHE A 416 -13.23 -18.06 0.80
N ASP A 417 -12.91 -18.62 -0.35
CA ASP A 417 -11.53 -18.96 -0.72
C ASP A 417 -10.63 -17.70 -0.79
N LEU A 418 -11.14 -16.61 -1.37
CA LEU A 418 -10.41 -15.35 -1.43
C LEU A 418 -10.15 -14.76 -0.04
N VAL A 419 -11.17 -14.73 0.81
CA VAL A 419 -11.06 -14.27 2.20
C VAL A 419 -10.10 -15.15 3.00
N GLU A 420 -10.20 -16.48 2.88
CA GLU A 420 -9.30 -17.40 3.58
C GLU A 420 -7.85 -17.20 3.18
N ARG A 421 -7.56 -17.05 1.90
CA ARG A 421 -6.20 -16.80 1.39
C ARG A 421 -5.64 -15.48 1.91
N MET A 422 -6.44 -14.39 1.91
CA MET A 422 -6.06 -13.11 2.49
C MET A 422 -5.70 -13.27 3.97
N ILE A 423 -6.60 -13.82 4.78
CA ILE A 423 -6.38 -13.95 6.22
C ILE A 423 -5.17 -14.83 6.52
N ARG A 424 -5.03 -15.99 5.87
CA ARG A 424 -3.90 -16.91 6.13
C ARG A 424 -2.56 -16.29 5.79
N ARG A 425 -2.50 -15.44 4.76
CA ARG A 425 -1.31 -14.70 4.39
C ARG A 425 -0.97 -13.63 5.42
N ASP A 426 -1.98 -12.90 5.90
CA ASP A 426 -1.77 -11.62 6.58
C ASP A 426 -2.00 -11.66 8.10
N VAL A 427 -2.49 -12.78 8.65
CA VAL A 427 -2.85 -12.92 10.08
C VAL A 427 -1.71 -12.67 11.06
N ASN A 428 -0.47 -12.83 10.64
CA ASN A 428 0.70 -12.67 11.51
C ASN A 428 1.17 -11.21 11.63
N HIS A 429 0.67 -10.30 10.77
CA HIS A 429 1.02 -8.88 10.82
C HIS A 429 0.41 -8.18 12.04
N PRO A 430 1.24 -7.64 12.97
CA PRO A 430 0.71 -6.89 14.11
C PRO A 430 0.02 -5.60 13.72
N SER A 431 0.35 -5.04 12.55
CA SER A 431 -0.29 -3.85 12.00
C SER A 431 -1.76 -4.06 11.66
N VAL A 432 -2.16 -5.25 11.19
CA VAL A 432 -3.56 -5.56 10.85
C VAL A 432 -4.41 -5.64 12.12
N ILE A 433 -5.40 -4.74 12.25
CA ILE A 433 -6.27 -4.63 13.43
C ILE A 433 -7.73 -4.96 13.14
N LEU A 434 -8.13 -4.92 11.86
CA LEU A 434 -9.48 -5.22 11.38
C LEU A 434 -9.41 -5.96 10.04
N TRP A 435 -10.31 -6.91 9.87
CA TRP A 435 -10.66 -7.48 8.57
C TRP A 435 -11.87 -6.76 8.01
N SER A 436 -11.80 -6.25 6.79
CA SER A 436 -12.96 -5.68 6.10
C SER A 436 -13.50 -6.66 5.07
N ILE A 437 -14.82 -6.86 5.08
CA ILE A 437 -15.48 -7.81 4.18
C ILE A 437 -15.79 -7.23 2.80
N GLY A 438 -15.64 -5.91 2.61
CA GLY A 438 -15.88 -5.22 1.34
C GLY A 438 -16.22 -3.75 1.53
N ASN A 439 -16.59 -3.09 0.44
CA ASN A 439 -16.87 -1.66 0.38
C ASN A 439 -18.05 -1.34 -0.52
N GLU A 440 -19.05 -0.64 0.01
CA GLU A 440 -20.16 -0.01 -0.75
C GLU A 440 -20.84 -0.95 -1.77
N GLU A 441 -21.11 -2.17 -1.36
CA GLU A 441 -21.79 -3.16 -2.20
C GLU A 441 -23.29 -2.84 -2.31
N TRP A 442 -23.63 -1.79 -3.01
CA TRP A 442 -24.98 -1.21 -3.06
C TRP A 442 -26.08 -2.21 -3.39
N ALA A 443 -25.78 -3.23 -4.19
CA ALA A 443 -26.74 -4.28 -4.54
C ALA A 443 -27.22 -5.11 -3.34
N VAL A 444 -26.41 -5.20 -2.27
CA VAL A 444 -26.69 -5.99 -1.07
C VAL A 444 -26.86 -5.11 0.19
N GLU A 445 -26.17 -3.98 0.24
CA GLU A 445 -26.10 -3.12 1.44
C GLU A 445 -27.45 -2.61 1.93
N TYR A 446 -28.36 -2.29 1.00
CA TYR A 446 -29.67 -1.69 1.33
C TYR A 446 -30.78 -2.69 1.63
N GLY A 447 -30.47 -3.97 1.77
CA GLY A 447 -31.45 -5.02 2.04
C GLY A 447 -31.06 -6.00 3.13
N ALA A 448 -32.03 -6.71 3.68
CA ALA A 448 -31.80 -7.73 4.70
C ALA A 448 -30.78 -8.80 4.28
N LYS A 449 -30.68 -9.11 3.00
CA LYS A 449 -29.68 -10.03 2.45
C LYS A 449 -28.24 -9.56 2.74
N GLY A 450 -28.00 -8.26 2.72
CA GLY A 450 -26.67 -7.71 3.06
C GLY A 450 -26.27 -8.01 4.50
N GLY A 451 -27.21 -7.90 5.43
CA GLY A 451 -26.98 -8.28 6.83
C GLY A 451 -26.70 -9.77 7.01
N ASP A 452 -27.44 -10.62 6.28
CA ASP A 452 -27.20 -12.07 6.32
C ASP A 452 -25.83 -12.46 5.72
N ILE A 453 -25.45 -11.84 4.60
CA ILE A 453 -24.15 -12.04 3.96
C ILE A 453 -23.03 -11.58 4.90
N ALA A 454 -23.15 -10.35 5.45
CA ALA A 454 -22.14 -9.79 6.37
C ALA A 454 -21.93 -10.70 7.59
N ARG A 455 -23.01 -11.13 8.25
CA ARG A 455 -22.95 -12.04 9.39
C ARG A 455 -22.28 -13.36 9.00
N ARG A 456 -22.63 -13.94 7.87
CA ARG A 456 -22.06 -15.21 7.42
C ARG A 456 -20.57 -15.10 7.09
N MET A 457 -20.14 -14.01 6.49
CA MET A 457 -18.72 -13.72 6.25
C MET A 457 -17.97 -13.51 7.58
N THR A 458 -18.55 -12.77 8.52
CA THR A 458 -17.99 -12.54 9.85
C THR A 458 -17.78 -13.87 10.60
N GLU A 459 -18.79 -14.74 10.62
CA GLU A 459 -18.69 -16.08 11.21
C GLU A 459 -17.58 -16.92 10.55
N PHE A 460 -17.47 -16.86 9.24
CA PHE A 460 -16.42 -17.56 8.50
C PHE A 460 -15.03 -17.03 8.85
N ILE A 461 -14.85 -15.71 8.88
CA ILE A 461 -13.58 -15.06 9.25
C ILE A 461 -13.17 -15.49 10.67
N HIS A 462 -14.10 -15.44 11.63
CA HIS A 462 -13.83 -15.85 13.02
C HIS A 462 -13.50 -17.34 13.15
N SER A 463 -13.91 -18.18 12.21
CA SER A 463 -13.49 -19.60 12.18
C SER A 463 -12.02 -19.78 11.82
N ILE A 464 -11.41 -18.78 11.16
CA ILE A 464 -10.01 -18.77 10.77
C ILE A 464 -9.17 -17.95 11.77
N ASP A 465 -9.59 -16.70 12.03
CA ASP A 465 -8.97 -15.78 12.98
C ASP A 465 -10.01 -15.15 13.91
N SER A 466 -10.01 -15.58 15.18
CA SER A 466 -10.87 -15.02 16.23
C SER A 466 -10.23 -13.86 16.99
N THR A 467 -9.03 -13.42 16.61
CA THR A 467 -8.27 -12.39 17.34
C THR A 467 -8.56 -10.97 16.86
N ARG A 468 -9.10 -10.82 15.65
CA ARG A 468 -9.43 -9.53 15.05
C ARG A 468 -10.91 -9.44 14.76
N PRO A 469 -11.53 -8.29 15.06
CA PRO A 469 -12.90 -8.03 14.67
C PRO A 469 -13.01 -7.75 13.16
N VAL A 470 -14.25 -7.82 12.68
CA VAL A 470 -14.64 -7.64 11.29
C VAL A 470 -15.39 -6.33 11.13
N THR A 471 -15.14 -5.63 10.02
CA THR A 471 -15.82 -4.39 9.63
C THR A 471 -16.29 -4.44 8.18
N TYR A 472 -17.00 -3.41 7.75
CA TYR A 472 -17.47 -3.18 6.39
C TYR A 472 -17.53 -1.68 6.10
N GLY A 473 -17.08 -1.23 4.93
CA GLY A 473 -17.17 0.16 4.48
C GLY A 473 -18.59 0.48 4.00
N ASN A 474 -19.43 1.02 4.89
CA ASN A 474 -20.88 1.16 4.68
C ASN A 474 -21.27 2.53 4.13
N CYS A 475 -21.94 2.55 2.98
CA CYS A 475 -22.45 3.76 2.30
C CYS A 475 -23.92 4.05 2.60
N GLY A 476 -24.33 4.00 3.88
CA GLY A 476 -25.66 4.39 4.32
C GLY A 476 -26.70 3.26 4.40
N GLY A 477 -26.36 2.03 4.02
CA GLY A 477 -27.21 0.86 4.25
C GLY A 477 -27.36 0.57 5.75
N ARG A 478 -28.53 0.10 6.19
CA ARG A 478 -28.82 -0.08 7.62
C ARG A 478 -28.75 -1.53 8.08
N GLU A 479 -28.79 -2.45 7.14
CA GLU A 479 -28.97 -3.87 7.43
C GLU A 479 -27.63 -4.62 7.49
N THR A 480 -26.59 -4.10 6.84
CA THR A 480 -25.28 -4.76 6.77
C THR A 480 -24.47 -4.59 8.06
N LEU A 481 -24.48 -3.41 8.66
CA LEU A 481 -23.68 -3.09 9.86
C LEU A 481 -23.93 -4.00 11.05
N PRO A 482 -25.19 -4.40 11.40
CA PRO A 482 -25.39 -5.34 12.50
C PRO A 482 -24.82 -6.75 12.26
N GLY A 483 -24.34 -7.05 11.06
CA GLY A 483 -23.70 -8.31 10.70
C GLY A 483 -22.18 -8.34 10.91
N VAL A 484 -21.56 -7.20 11.28
CA VAL A 484 -20.13 -7.07 11.56
C VAL A 484 -19.86 -6.64 13.00
N ASP A 485 -18.63 -6.79 13.50
CA ASP A 485 -18.28 -6.50 14.89
C ASP A 485 -18.06 -5.02 15.15
N VAL A 486 -17.44 -4.30 14.20
CA VAL A 486 -17.13 -2.87 14.28
C VAL A 486 -17.83 -2.16 13.14
N PHE A 487 -18.67 -1.18 13.45
CA PHE A 487 -19.38 -0.42 12.45
C PHE A 487 -18.43 0.49 11.68
N GLY A 488 -18.34 0.30 10.37
CA GLY A 488 -17.54 1.11 9.45
C GLY A 488 -18.44 2.08 8.69
N TYR A 489 -18.20 3.37 8.82
CA TYR A 489 -18.98 4.41 8.15
C TYR A 489 -18.18 5.05 7.02
N ASN A 490 -18.72 4.97 5.81
CA ASN A 490 -18.29 5.82 4.71
C ASN A 490 -19.12 7.09 4.75
N TYR A 491 -18.47 8.20 4.98
CA TYR A 491 -19.00 9.57 5.03
C TYR A 491 -20.05 9.84 6.13
N ILE A 492 -19.73 10.76 7.01
CA ILE A 492 -20.64 11.20 8.10
C ILE A 492 -21.99 11.74 7.58
N VAL A 493 -22.05 12.20 6.34
CA VAL A 493 -23.26 12.74 5.71
C VAL A 493 -24.20 11.67 5.17
N GLN A 494 -23.69 10.48 4.91
CA GLN A 494 -24.48 9.36 4.38
C GLN A 494 -24.99 8.42 5.46
N ASN A 495 -24.36 8.42 6.63
CA ASN A 495 -24.66 7.49 7.71
C ASN A 495 -25.29 8.17 8.92
N PRO A 496 -26.39 7.65 9.47
CA PRO A 496 -27.00 8.17 10.69
C PRO A 496 -26.23 7.69 11.94
N ILE A 497 -24.95 8.09 12.06
CA ILE A 497 -23.99 7.59 13.06
C ILE A 497 -24.52 7.70 14.48
N GLU A 498 -25.11 8.83 14.86
CA GLU A 498 -25.68 9.03 16.20
C GLU A 498 -26.89 8.12 16.48
N ASP A 499 -27.71 7.83 15.44
CA ASP A 499 -28.83 6.90 15.57
C ASP A 499 -28.36 5.48 15.74
N PHE A 500 -27.33 5.07 15.01
CA PHE A 500 -26.71 3.74 15.16
C PHE A 500 -26.09 3.59 16.54
N HIS A 501 -25.34 4.58 17.01
CA HIS A 501 -24.74 4.52 18.37
C HIS A 501 -25.80 4.41 19.47
N ARG A 502 -26.95 5.10 19.34
CA ARG A 502 -28.05 4.96 20.30
C ARG A 502 -28.75 3.61 20.22
N ARG A 503 -28.90 3.05 19.01
CA ARG A 503 -29.57 1.76 18.78
C ARG A 503 -28.70 0.58 19.16
N TYR A 504 -27.38 0.71 18.96
CA TYR A 504 -26.39 -0.34 19.19
C TYR A 504 -25.27 0.17 20.12
N PRO A 505 -25.57 0.46 21.40
CA PRO A 505 -24.62 1.10 22.31
C PRO A 505 -23.42 0.22 22.70
N ASP A 506 -23.50 -1.06 22.43
CA ASP A 506 -22.43 -2.04 22.71
C ASP A 506 -21.57 -2.34 21.48
N HIS A 507 -21.80 -1.68 20.33
CA HIS A 507 -20.97 -1.82 19.14
C HIS A 507 -20.00 -0.65 19.04
N ALA A 508 -18.72 -0.98 18.82
CA ALA A 508 -17.70 0.00 18.47
C ALA A 508 -17.89 0.48 17.03
N ALA A 509 -17.35 1.65 16.71
CA ALA A 509 -17.48 2.25 15.38
C ALA A 509 -16.26 3.07 15.00
N ILE A 510 -16.04 3.16 13.68
CA ILE A 510 -14.99 3.96 13.03
C ILE A 510 -15.53 4.61 11.76
N GLY A 511 -14.87 5.64 11.28
CA GLY A 511 -15.04 6.13 9.92
C GLY A 511 -14.10 5.37 8.99
N THR A 512 -14.65 4.46 8.20
CA THR A 512 -13.87 3.69 7.23
C THR A 512 -13.47 4.52 6.01
N GLU A 513 -14.25 5.56 5.71
CA GLU A 513 -13.99 6.45 4.59
C GLU A 513 -14.60 7.82 4.86
N GLU A 514 -13.80 8.87 4.78
CA GLU A 514 -14.29 10.25 4.91
C GLU A 514 -13.73 11.12 3.77
N THR A 515 -14.59 11.89 3.10
CA THR A 515 -14.19 12.65 1.93
C THR A 515 -13.22 13.76 2.29
N THR A 516 -12.19 13.91 1.50
CA THR A 516 -11.21 14.98 1.63
C THR A 516 -11.45 16.11 0.63
N GLY A 517 -11.59 15.77 -0.66
CA GLY A 517 -11.75 16.73 -1.73
C GLY A 517 -10.67 17.80 -1.73
N SER A 518 -9.40 17.43 -1.55
CA SER A 518 -8.28 18.38 -1.44
C SER A 518 -7.97 19.14 -2.72
N GLY A 519 -8.55 18.71 -3.85
CA GLY A 519 -8.40 19.38 -5.14
C GLY A 519 -7.03 19.18 -5.78
N THR A 520 -6.74 19.97 -6.80
CA THR A 520 -5.46 19.93 -7.51
C THR A 520 -4.38 20.70 -6.76
N ARG A 521 -3.22 20.11 -6.54
CA ARG A 521 -2.10 20.74 -5.82
C ARG A 521 -1.73 22.12 -6.45
N GLY A 522 -1.75 23.16 -5.61
CA GLY A 522 -1.38 24.53 -5.99
C GLY A 522 -2.36 25.23 -6.95
N LYS A 523 -3.60 24.74 -7.05
CA LYS A 523 -4.67 25.39 -7.83
C LYS A 523 -5.78 25.86 -6.90
N TYR A 524 -6.14 27.13 -7.02
CA TYR A 524 -7.11 27.81 -6.15
C TYR A 524 -8.38 28.25 -6.88
N THR A 525 -8.55 27.77 -8.11
CA THR A 525 -9.75 27.94 -8.94
C THR A 525 -9.95 26.67 -9.76
N THR A 526 -11.22 26.27 -9.91
CA THR A 526 -11.58 25.14 -10.79
C THR A 526 -11.43 25.56 -12.25
N ASN A 527 -10.76 24.69 -13.04
CA ASN A 527 -10.62 24.86 -14.47
C ASN A 527 -10.86 23.51 -15.18
N PRO A 528 -12.12 23.24 -15.61
CA PRO A 528 -12.47 21.96 -16.22
C PRO A 528 -11.70 21.64 -17.49
N SER A 529 -11.33 22.64 -18.30
CA SER A 529 -10.59 22.42 -19.54
C SER A 529 -9.16 21.92 -19.32
N MET A 530 -8.63 22.12 -18.11
CA MET A 530 -7.32 21.61 -17.67
C MET A 530 -7.47 20.39 -16.77
N GLY A 531 -8.67 20.01 -16.40
CA GLY A 531 -8.92 18.94 -15.43
C GLY A 531 -8.60 19.33 -13.98
N TRP A 532 -8.53 20.61 -13.65
CA TRP A 532 -8.15 21.09 -12.32
C TRP A 532 -9.36 21.47 -11.47
N MET A 533 -9.33 21.12 -10.20
CA MET A 533 -10.35 21.38 -9.20
C MET A 533 -9.79 22.17 -8.03
N VAL A 534 -10.51 23.18 -7.58
CA VAL A 534 -10.22 23.84 -6.30
C VAL A 534 -10.53 22.88 -5.15
N SER A 535 -9.77 22.99 -4.06
CA SER A 535 -10.07 22.24 -2.83
C SER A 535 -11.49 22.48 -2.35
N LEU A 536 -12.20 21.39 -2.02
CA LEU A 536 -13.55 21.47 -1.45
C LEU A 536 -13.58 22.21 -0.10
N ASN A 537 -12.48 22.20 0.66
CA ASN A 537 -12.36 23.00 1.89
C ASN A 537 -12.49 24.51 1.63
N ARG A 538 -12.13 24.96 0.41
CA ARG A 538 -12.15 26.36 0.00
C ARG A 538 -13.30 26.72 -0.92
N SER A 539 -13.96 25.75 -1.55
CA SER A 539 -15.00 25.99 -2.54
C SER A 539 -16.29 26.56 -1.96
N GLY A 540 -16.45 26.52 -0.67
CA GLY A 540 -17.63 27.05 -0.01
C GLY A 540 -18.90 26.30 -0.42
N VAL A 541 -19.92 27.06 -0.89
CA VAL A 541 -21.27 26.52 -1.17
C VAL A 541 -21.33 25.50 -2.29
N GLU A 542 -20.32 25.43 -3.15
CA GLU A 542 -20.33 24.55 -4.32
C GLU A 542 -19.96 23.09 -3.99
N ALA A 543 -19.36 22.85 -2.83
CA ALA A 543 -18.98 21.50 -2.41
C ALA A 543 -20.17 20.53 -2.36
N ASP A 544 -21.36 21.03 -2.00
CA ASP A 544 -22.58 20.22 -1.93
C ASP A 544 -23.09 19.76 -3.30
N LYS A 545 -22.62 20.40 -4.36
CA LYS A 545 -23.07 20.11 -5.74
C LYS A 545 -22.09 19.25 -6.53
N VAL A 546 -20.88 19.10 -6.03
CA VAL A 546 -19.77 18.60 -6.81
C VAL A 546 -19.78 17.07 -6.95
N ASN A 547 -20.40 16.32 -6.05
CA ASN A 547 -20.34 14.85 -6.07
C ASN A 547 -21.68 14.12 -6.12
N GLY A 548 -22.80 14.83 -6.21
CA GLY A 548 -24.10 14.15 -6.08
C GLY A 548 -24.29 13.38 -4.76
N SER A 549 -23.25 13.27 -3.94
CA SER A 549 -23.26 12.82 -2.56
C SER A 549 -23.37 14.07 -1.67
N ASP A 550 -24.21 14.02 -0.68
CA ASP A 550 -24.43 15.09 0.29
C ASP A 550 -23.18 15.33 1.16
N ILE A 551 -22.10 15.82 0.56
CA ILE A 551 -21.00 16.38 1.32
C ILE A 551 -21.47 17.70 1.94
N GLY A 552 -22.56 17.64 2.68
CA GLY A 552 -23.26 18.78 3.23
C GLY A 552 -22.33 19.69 4.00
N MET A 553 -22.27 20.97 3.61
CA MET A 553 -21.51 21.96 4.34
C MET A 553 -22.21 22.33 5.61
N GLN A 554 -21.59 22.09 6.75
CA GLN A 554 -22.07 22.65 8.00
C GLN A 554 -21.65 24.13 8.09
N ARG A 555 -22.63 25.01 8.21
CA ARG A 555 -22.38 26.38 8.59
C ARG A 555 -22.38 26.50 10.11
N THR A 556 -21.39 27.24 10.63
CA THR A 556 -21.43 27.62 12.03
C THR A 556 -22.64 28.58 12.27
N PRO A 557 -23.10 28.75 13.53
CA PRO A 557 -24.11 29.76 13.85
C PRO A 557 -23.76 31.18 13.37
N ALA A 558 -22.48 31.50 13.21
CA ALA A 558 -21.98 32.75 12.65
C ALA A 558 -22.00 32.79 11.11
N GLY A 559 -22.47 31.74 10.44
CA GLY A 559 -22.52 31.63 8.97
C GLY A 559 -21.19 31.22 8.29
N ASN A 560 -20.13 30.94 9.05
CA ASN A 560 -18.85 30.49 8.50
C ASN A 560 -18.96 29.07 7.99
N VAL A 561 -18.33 28.79 6.87
CA VAL A 561 -18.24 27.47 6.27
C VAL A 561 -17.06 26.71 6.86
N LEU A 562 -17.30 25.51 7.37
CA LEU A 562 -16.22 24.61 7.76
C LEU A 562 -15.67 23.89 6.52
N GLY A 563 -14.37 23.77 6.45
CA GLY A 563 -13.72 22.92 5.44
C GLY A 563 -14.17 21.46 5.55
N VAL A 564 -14.22 20.75 4.43
CA VAL A 564 -14.68 19.34 4.39
C VAL A 564 -13.80 18.45 5.28
N ILE A 565 -12.48 18.58 5.17
CA ILE A 565 -11.53 17.85 6.03
C ILE A 565 -11.64 18.28 7.49
N GLU A 566 -11.78 19.59 7.73
CA GLU A 566 -11.98 20.13 9.07
C GLU A 566 -13.25 19.59 9.70
N ARG A 567 -14.33 19.47 8.93
CA ARG A 567 -15.59 18.91 9.40
C ARG A 567 -15.41 17.46 9.82
N GLY A 568 -14.80 16.65 8.97
CA GLY A 568 -14.52 15.25 9.27
C GLY A 568 -13.71 15.10 10.56
N TRP A 569 -12.54 15.75 10.63
CA TRP A 569 -11.70 15.67 11.83
C TRP A 569 -12.40 16.18 13.10
N LYS A 570 -13.06 17.33 13.05
CA LYS A 570 -13.79 17.87 14.19
C LYS A 570 -14.89 16.93 14.69
N TYR A 571 -15.62 16.32 13.76
CA TYR A 571 -16.68 15.38 14.10
C TYR A 571 -16.14 14.19 14.89
N TYR A 572 -15.04 13.57 14.43
CA TYR A 572 -14.44 12.41 15.08
C TYR A 572 -13.69 12.80 16.37
N ALA A 573 -12.95 13.89 16.37
CA ALA A 573 -12.20 14.38 17.52
C ALA A 573 -13.07 14.72 18.74
N ASP A 574 -14.33 15.14 18.50
CA ASP A 574 -15.31 15.46 19.56
C ASP A 574 -16.09 14.23 20.05
N ARG A 575 -15.83 13.03 19.46
CA ARG A 575 -16.52 11.78 19.78
C ARG A 575 -15.57 10.66 20.19
N PRO A 576 -15.12 10.64 21.46
CA PRO A 576 -14.11 9.69 21.89
C PRO A 576 -14.53 8.22 21.81
N TRP A 577 -15.82 7.93 21.64
CA TRP A 577 -16.34 6.60 21.42
C TRP A 577 -16.11 6.08 19.99
N LEU A 578 -15.86 6.96 19.02
CA LEU A 578 -15.38 6.58 17.70
C LEU A 578 -13.89 6.27 17.77
N GLY A 579 -13.48 5.18 17.12
CA GLY A 579 -12.06 4.78 17.09
C GLY A 579 -11.15 5.71 16.31
N GLY A 580 -11.72 6.57 15.48
CA GLY A 580 -11.03 7.47 14.55
C GLY A 580 -11.61 7.37 13.15
N LEU A 581 -10.88 7.85 12.16
CA LEU A 581 -11.34 7.90 10.77
C LEU A 581 -10.22 7.56 9.78
N PHE A 582 -10.64 7.22 8.55
CA PHE A 582 -9.79 7.08 7.38
C PHE A 582 -10.25 8.06 6.32
N TYR A 583 -9.35 8.92 5.83
CA TYR A 583 -9.66 9.88 4.77
C TYR A 583 -9.59 9.23 3.39
N TRP A 584 -10.57 9.55 2.55
CA TRP A 584 -10.57 9.26 1.13
C TRP A 584 -9.93 10.42 0.36
N THR A 585 -8.63 10.37 -0.03
CA THR A 585 -7.64 9.32 0.18
C THR A 585 -6.31 9.91 0.67
N GLY A 586 -5.32 9.05 0.98
CA GLY A 586 -3.99 9.52 1.35
C GLY A 586 -3.25 10.14 0.18
N PHE A 587 -3.32 9.52 -1.00
CA PHE A 587 -2.74 9.99 -2.26
C PHE A 587 -3.84 10.15 -3.31
N ASP A 588 -3.67 11.08 -4.24
CA ASP A 588 -4.38 10.99 -5.51
C ASP A 588 -4.04 9.66 -6.19
N TYR A 589 -4.94 9.15 -6.98
CA TYR A 589 -4.80 7.91 -7.73
C TYR A 589 -5.32 8.10 -9.15
N ARG A 590 -4.91 7.26 -10.06
CA ARG A 590 -5.43 7.25 -11.42
C ARG A 590 -6.83 6.63 -11.43
N GLY A 591 -7.65 7.07 -12.37
CA GLY A 591 -9.07 6.68 -12.41
C GLY A 591 -9.94 7.54 -11.52
N GLU A 592 -11.23 7.35 -11.61
CA GLU A 592 -12.24 8.06 -10.83
C GLU A 592 -11.99 9.58 -10.69
N PRO A 593 -11.83 10.33 -11.78
CA PRO A 593 -11.51 11.74 -11.70
C PRO A 593 -12.65 12.62 -11.16
N SER A 594 -13.73 12.02 -10.69
CA SER A 594 -14.91 12.72 -10.12
C SER A 594 -14.49 13.80 -9.10
N PRO A 595 -15.21 14.92 -9.06
CA PRO A 595 -16.36 15.34 -9.90
C PRO A 595 -15.96 15.85 -11.29
N MET A 596 -14.67 15.85 -11.56
CA MET A 596 -14.14 16.18 -12.88
C MET A 596 -14.40 15.02 -13.85
N SER A 597 -14.13 15.26 -15.11
CA SER A 597 -14.11 14.28 -16.19
C SER A 597 -12.94 14.61 -17.11
N TRP A 598 -12.87 14.01 -18.27
CA TRP A 598 -11.88 14.39 -19.27
C TRP A 598 -11.73 15.92 -19.37
N PRO A 599 -10.53 16.48 -19.32
CA PRO A 599 -9.22 15.83 -19.44
C PRO A 599 -8.56 15.35 -18.13
N ALA A 600 -9.20 15.40 -16.98
CA ALA A 600 -8.67 14.82 -15.77
C ALA A 600 -8.66 13.27 -15.89
N THR A 601 -7.53 12.65 -15.55
CA THR A 601 -7.31 11.20 -15.67
C THR A 601 -7.18 10.50 -14.32
N GLY A 602 -7.23 11.24 -13.23
CA GLY A 602 -7.14 10.72 -11.88
C GLY A 602 -7.94 11.53 -10.88
N SER A 603 -8.18 10.93 -9.73
CA SER A 603 -8.84 11.56 -8.60
C SER A 603 -8.01 12.73 -8.06
N GLN A 604 -8.69 13.63 -7.36
CA GLN A 604 -8.07 14.78 -6.72
C GLN A 604 -8.47 14.85 -5.24
N PHE A 605 -8.84 13.69 -4.68
CA PHE A 605 -9.26 13.55 -3.29
C PHE A 605 -8.10 13.48 -2.30
N GLY A 606 -6.93 13.02 -2.77
CA GLY A 606 -5.77 12.76 -1.94
C GLY A 606 -5.31 13.94 -1.08
N ILE A 607 -4.85 13.67 0.12
CA ILE A 607 -4.14 14.62 0.98
C ILE A 607 -2.78 14.97 0.36
N LEU A 608 -2.18 14.02 -0.32
CA LEU A 608 -1.00 14.17 -1.16
C LEU A 608 -1.41 13.98 -2.61
N ASP A 609 -0.68 14.58 -3.56
CA ASP A 609 -0.93 14.34 -4.97
C ASP A 609 -0.46 12.95 -5.42
N TYR A 610 -0.62 12.62 -6.70
CA TYR A 610 -0.31 11.31 -7.27
C TYR A 610 1.18 10.91 -7.13
N CYS A 611 2.09 11.89 -6.94
CA CYS A 611 3.52 11.68 -6.68
C CYS A 611 3.87 11.69 -5.17
N GLY A 612 2.93 12.08 -4.30
CA GLY A 612 3.16 12.22 -2.87
C GLY A 612 3.59 13.60 -2.42
N PHE A 613 3.51 14.62 -3.28
CA PHE A 613 3.71 15.99 -2.84
C PHE A 613 2.50 16.49 -2.04
N PRO A 614 2.73 17.20 -0.92
CA PRO A 614 1.65 17.62 -0.04
C PRO A 614 0.76 18.68 -0.69
N LYS A 615 -0.53 18.58 -0.43
CA LYS A 615 -1.50 19.66 -0.64
C LYS A 615 -1.66 20.45 0.66
N ASP A 616 -2.39 21.57 0.63
CA ASP A 616 -2.55 22.44 1.79
C ASP A 616 -3.15 21.71 3.00
N GLU A 617 -4.04 20.77 2.74
CA GLU A 617 -4.75 19.97 3.74
C GLU A 617 -3.84 19.02 4.53
N ALA A 618 -2.72 18.59 3.95
CA ALA A 618 -1.70 17.83 4.68
C ALA A 618 -1.16 18.63 5.88
N PHE A 619 -0.98 19.94 5.70
CA PHE A 619 -0.51 20.82 6.77
C PHE A 619 -1.61 21.15 7.79
N TYR A 620 -2.88 21.17 7.37
CA TYR A 620 -3.98 21.21 8.32
C TYR A 620 -3.96 19.99 9.25
N LEU A 621 -3.91 18.79 8.69
CA LEU A 621 -3.86 17.55 9.47
C LEU A 621 -2.62 17.52 10.36
N LYS A 622 -1.44 17.90 9.84
CA LYS A 622 -0.23 18.03 10.64
C LYS A 622 -0.43 18.93 11.84
N SER A 623 -1.12 20.07 11.69
CA SER A 623 -1.39 20.97 12.79
C SER A 623 -2.35 20.41 13.84
N CYS A 624 -3.21 19.44 13.46
CA CYS A 624 -4.12 18.79 14.38
C CYS A 624 -3.52 17.56 15.07
N TRP A 625 -2.63 16.87 14.40
CA TRP A 625 -2.18 15.51 14.76
C TRP A 625 -0.78 15.44 15.36
N MET A 626 0.08 16.44 15.12
CA MET A 626 1.44 16.44 15.59
C MET A 626 1.67 17.50 16.68
N ASN A 627 2.63 17.20 17.56
CA ASN A 627 2.94 18.08 18.70
C ASN A 627 4.04 19.10 18.38
N GLU A 628 4.81 18.90 17.31
CA GLU A 628 5.85 19.83 16.90
C GLU A 628 5.22 21.19 16.53
N PRO A 629 5.66 22.31 17.16
CA PRO A 629 5.09 23.61 16.85
C PRO A 629 5.23 23.97 15.38
N MET A 630 4.11 24.39 14.76
CA MET A 630 4.10 24.74 13.34
C MET A 630 3.18 25.90 13.03
N VAL A 631 3.51 26.60 11.95
CA VAL A 631 2.65 27.55 11.24
C VAL A 631 2.79 27.30 9.73
N TYR A 632 1.68 27.36 8.99
CA TYR A 632 1.64 27.19 7.54
C TYR A 632 0.61 28.12 6.95
N ILE A 633 0.86 28.64 5.74
CA ILE A 633 -0.07 29.50 5.00
C ILE A 633 -0.51 28.86 3.70
N ALA A 634 -1.74 29.09 3.33
CA ALA A 634 -2.30 28.73 2.03
C ALA A 634 -3.21 29.85 1.48
N PRO A 635 -3.08 30.25 0.21
CA PRO A 635 -2.10 29.85 -0.78
C PRO A 635 -0.65 30.27 -0.45
N ALA A 636 0.30 29.70 -1.15
CA ALA A 636 1.70 30.16 -1.06
C ALA A 636 1.81 31.64 -1.41
N TRP A 637 2.62 32.38 -0.62
CA TRP A 637 2.73 33.82 -0.74
C TRP A 637 3.24 34.27 -2.12
N GLY A 638 2.42 35.00 -2.84
CA GLY A 638 2.72 35.49 -4.18
C GLY A 638 2.27 34.57 -5.33
N LEU A 639 1.68 33.42 -5.05
CA LEU A 639 1.20 32.54 -6.11
C LEU A 639 0.02 33.16 -6.86
N GLY A 640 0.27 33.53 -8.11
CA GLY A 640 -0.76 34.01 -9.07
C GLY A 640 -1.47 35.32 -8.69
N ALA A 641 -1.01 36.03 -7.67
CA ALA A 641 -1.65 37.23 -7.21
C ALA A 641 -1.08 38.49 -7.88
N ASN A 642 -1.95 39.40 -8.30
CA ASN A 642 -1.56 40.73 -8.74
C ASN A 642 -1.40 41.67 -7.54
N LEU A 643 -0.55 42.68 -7.66
CA LEU A 643 -0.39 43.70 -6.64
C LEU A 643 -1.74 44.36 -6.30
N GLY A 644 -2.06 44.41 -5.00
CA GLY A 644 -3.30 44.93 -4.49
C GLY A 644 -4.49 43.97 -4.53
N GLN A 645 -4.39 42.84 -5.16
CA GLN A 645 -5.43 41.80 -5.13
C GLN A 645 -5.59 41.24 -3.72
N THR A 646 -6.82 41.15 -3.24
CA THR A 646 -7.09 40.50 -1.95
C THR A 646 -6.92 38.97 -2.08
N ILE A 647 -6.03 38.43 -1.27
CA ILE A 647 -5.83 37.01 -1.07
C ILE A 647 -6.59 36.60 0.19
N ASP A 648 -7.39 35.57 0.10
CA ASP A 648 -7.98 34.88 1.25
C ASP A 648 -6.93 33.91 1.85
N LEU A 649 -6.11 34.43 2.78
CA LEU A 649 -5.01 33.68 3.39
C LEU A 649 -5.53 32.82 4.55
N TRP A 650 -5.38 31.51 4.43
CA TRP A 650 -5.63 30.56 5.51
C TRP A 650 -4.34 30.23 6.22
N ILE A 651 -4.40 30.12 7.55
CA ILE A 651 -3.26 29.78 8.39
C ILE A 651 -3.61 28.57 9.23
N TYR A 652 -2.79 27.53 9.14
CA TYR A 652 -2.83 26.33 9.98
C TYR A 652 -1.73 26.37 11.03
N SER A 653 -2.07 26.06 12.27
CA SER A 653 -1.12 26.06 13.38
C SER A 653 -1.64 25.23 14.55
N ASN A 654 -0.72 24.65 15.33
CA ASN A 654 -0.99 24.02 16.62
C ASN A 654 -0.60 24.92 17.82
N CYS A 655 -0.33 26.19 17.57
CA CYS A 655 -0.05 27.20 18.60
C CYS A 655 -1.34 27.77 19.19
N ASP A 656 -1.26 28.44 20.36
CA ASP A 656 -2.43 29.08 20.97
C ASP A 656 -2.89 30.31 20.17
N GLU A 657 -1.92 31.04 19.61
CA GLU A 657 -2.13 32.29 18.89
C GLU A 657 -1.16 32.40 17.71
N VAL A 658 -1.58 33.13 16.68
CA VAL A 658 -0.73 33.47 15.53
C VAL A 658 -0.67 34.97 15.36
N GLN A 659 0.54 35.50 15.21
CA GLN A 659 0.80 36.90 14.84
C GLN A 659 1.30 36.97 13.41
N LEU A 660 0.78 37.89 12.64
CA LEU A 660 1.15 38.14 11.25
C LEU A 660 1.82 39.49 11.10
N SER A 661 2.88 39.57 10.30
CA SER A 661 3.48 40.85 9.88
C SER A 661 3.90 40.79 8.41
N LEU A 662 3.74 41.93 7.71
CA LEU A 662 4.12 42.08 6.30
C LEU A 662 5.14 43.22 6.17
N ASN A 663 6.32 42.88 5.61
CA ASN A 663 7.42 43.84 5.45
C ASN A 663 7.78 44.55 6.77
N GLY A 664 7.75 43.83 7.90
CA GLY A 664 8.03 44.32 9.24
C GLY A 664 6.89 45.08 9.93
N LYS A 665 5.78 45.34 9.22
CA LYS A 665 4.61 45.99 9.82
C LYS A 665 3.66 44.91 10.36
N SER A 666 3.31 45.00 11.66
CA SER A 666 2.36 44.05 12.26
C SER A 666 0.94 44.22 11.62
N LEU A 667 0.35 43.08 11.33
CA LEU A 667 -1.05 42.96 10.85
C LEU A 667 -1.99 42.48 11.97
N GLY A 668 -1.43 42.32 13.19
CA GLY A 668 -2.19 41.91 14.35
C GLY A 668 -1.91 40.47 14.79
N LYS A 669 -2.68 40.03 15.78
CA LYS A 669 -2.61 38.72 16.40
C LYS A 669 -4.02 38.15 16.54
N LYS A 670 -4.17 36.82 16.30
CA LYS A 670 -5.44 36.09 16.44
C LYS A 670 -5.23 34.81 17.21
N SER A 671 -6.22 34.44 18.03
CA SER A 671 -6.24 33.12 18.70
C SER A 671 -6.58 32.02 17.67
N MET A 672 -5.88 30.90 17.75
CA MET A 672 -6.15 29.73 16.91
C MET A 672 -7.42 29.00 17.39
N PRO A 673 -8.36 28.69 16.48
CA PRO A 673 -9.45 27.79 16.82
C PRO A 673 -8.93 26.34 16.90
N ARG A 674 -9.44 25.61 17.89
CA ARG A 674 -9.09 24.20 18.03
C ARG A 674 -9.55 23.41 16.77
N ASN A 675 -8.64 22.60 16.22
CA ASN A 675 -8.86 21.80 15.02
C ASN A 675 -9.40 22.62 13.83
N GLY A 676 -9.00 23.89 13.70
CA GLY A 676 -9.49 24.78 12.64
C GLY A 676 -8.37 25.58 12.00
N HIS A 677 -8.75 26.58 11.23
CA HIS A 677 -7.83 27.51 10.59
C HIS A 677 -8.16 28.96 10.97
N LEU A 678 -7.18 29.84 10.75
CA LEU A 678 -7.44 31.29 10.72
C LEU A 678 -7.58 31.76 9.29
N ASN A 679 -8.61 32.53 9.04
CA ASN A 679 -8.79 33.29 7.81
C ASN A 679 -8.24 34.71 8.00
N TRP A 680 -7.41 35.15 7.04
CA TRP A 680 -6.78 36.48 7.07
C TRP A 680 -6.80 37.11 5.67
N PRO A 681 -7.91 37.78 5.28
CA PRO A 681 -7.95 38.48 4.00
C PRO A 681 -6.89 39.61 3.97
N LEU A 682 -6.04 39.57 2.94
CA LEU A 682 -4.90 40.47 2.86
C LEU A 682 -4.66 40.91 1.42
N ALA A 683 -4.51 42.23 1.19
CA ALA A 683 -4.09 42.73 -0.11
C ALA A 683 -2.63 42.29 -0.38
N TYR A 684 -2.41 41.57 -1.49
CA TYR A 684 -1.09 41.12 -1.85
C TYR A 684 -0.16 42.31 -2.11
N THR A 685 0.99 42.24 -1.48
CA THR A 685 2.13 43.15 -1.69
C THR A 685 3.40 42.28 -1.71
N SER A 686 4.22 42.46 -2.72
CA SER A 686 5.49 41.74 -2.80
C SER A 686 6.34 42.00 -1.55
N GLY A 687 7.06 40.99 -1.11
CA GLY A 687 7.97 41.08 0.01
C GLY A 687 7.80 39.96 1.03
N LYS A 688 8.04 40.27 2.30
CA LYS A 688 8.25 39.33 3.40
C LYS A 688 7.03 39.22 4.29
N LEU A 689 6.33 38.11 4.24
CA LEU A 689 5.24 37.76 5.16
C LEU A 689 5.81 36.90 6.28
N THR A 690 5.77 37.35 7.51
CA THR A 690 6.24 36.60 8.70
C THR A 690 5.04 36.14 9.50
N VAL A 691 5.00 34.84 9.76
CA VAL A 691 3.97 34.17 10.58
C VAL A 691 4.63 33.65 11.84
N THR A 692 4.20 34.11 12.98
CA THR A 692 4.76 33.76 14.29
C THR A 692 3.71 33.02 15.10
N GLY A 693 4.00 31.79 15.50
CA GLY A 693 3.20 31.00 16.44
C GLY A 693 3.61 31.28 17.88
N LEU A 694 2.60 31.52 18.72
CA LEU A 694 2.78 31.85 20.14
C LEU A 694 2.10 30.78 21.00
N GLN A 695 2.77 30.39 22.09
CA GLN A 695 2.19 29.54 23.13
C GLN A 695 2.33 30.27 24.47
N ARG A 696 1.18 30.46 25.15
CA ARG A 696 1.13 31.25 26.42
C ARG A 696 1.78 32.62 26.26
N GLY A 697 1.55 33.27 25.11
CA GLY A 697 2.08 34.59 24.79
C GLY A 697 3.58 34.62 24.39
N LYS A 698 4.29 33.49 24.40
CA LYS A 698 5.70 33.41 24.02
C LYS A 698 5.82 32.85 22.59
N LYS A 699 6.71 33.42 21.79
CA LYS A 699 7.09 32.94 20.48
C LYS A 699 7.72 31.55 20.60
N ILE A 700 7.18 30.54 19.86
CA ILE A 700 7.71 29.18 19.84
C ILE A 700 8.09 28.71 18.42
N VAL A 701 7.49 29.30 17.39
CA VAL A 701 7.80 29.01 15.98
C VAL A 701 7.63 30.27 15.15
N GLU A 702 8.42 30.41 14.12
CA GLU A 702 8.30 31.50 13.14
C GLU A 702 8.63 30.97 11.76
N GLN A 703 7.79 31.29 10.79
CA GLN A 703 8.01 31.00 9.40
C GLN A 703 7.95 32.30 8.58
N VAL A 704 8.90 32.43 7.67
CA VAL A 704 8.97 33.58 6.77
C VAL A 704 8.68 33.09 5.35
N TYR A 705 7.73 33.74 4.71
CA TYR A 705 7.37 33.52 3.33
C TYR A 705 7.73 34.76 2.52
N GLU A 706 8.53 34.59 1.49
CA GLU A 706 8.92 35.66 0.58
C GLU A 706 8.39 35.37 -0.83
N SER A 707 7.91 36.38 -1.50
CA SER A 707 7.52 36.27 -2.91
C SER A 707 8.74 35.82 -3.75
N PRO A 708 8.65 34.71 -4.47
CA PRO A 708 9.78 34.23 -5.26
C PRO A 708 10.03 35.13 -6.48
N ASP A 709 11.26 35.10 -6.94
CA ASP A 709 11.67 35.63 -8.24
C ASP A 709 11.43 34.58 -9.37
N TYR A 710 11.99 34.78 -10.55
CA TYR A 710 11.87 33.81 -11.64
C TYR A 710 12.57 32.48 -11.34
N PRO A 711 12.07 31.37 -11.90
CA PRO A 711 12.74 30.07 -11.84
C PRO A 711 14.21 30.15 -12.24
N ALA A 712 15.12 29.61 -11.44
CA ALA A 712 16.56 29.66 -11.70
C ALA A 712 17.23 28.30 -11.54
N ALA A 713 16.80 27.46 -10.60
CA ALA A 713 17.42 26.18 -10.29
C ALA A 713 16.42 25.13 -9.83
N LEU A 714 16.89 23.89 -9.68
CA LEU A 714 16.16 22.79 -9.06
C LEU A 714 16.88 22.37 -7.78
N VAL A 715 16.10 22.13 -6.73
CA VAL A 715 16.58 21.41 -5.55
C VAL A 715 16.05 19.99 -5.64
N CYS A 716 16.94 18.99 -5.51
CA CYS A 716 16.60 17.58 -5.49
C CYS A 716 16.65 17.03 -4.08
N THR A 717 15.58 16.38 -3.65
CA THR A 717 15.56 15.54 -2.44
C THR A 717 15.55 14.08 -2.86
N GLN A 718 16.48 13.29 -2.33
CA GLN A 718 16.58 11.86 -2.60
C GLN A 718 15.97 11.07 -1.43
N SER A 719 15.19 10.02 -1.72
CA SER A 719 14.67 9.13 -0.68
C SER A 719 15.77 8.33 0.01
N LYS A 720 16.85 8.05 -0.73
CA LYS A 720 18.09 7.44 -0.25
C LYS A 720 19.25 7.72 -1.20
N THR A 721 20.48 7.49 -0.78
CA THR A 721 21.70 7.78 -1.55
C THR A 721 22.44 6.51 -2.02
N GLN A 722 21.98 5.34 -1.63
CA GLN A 722 22.58 4.06 -1.96
C GLN A 722 21.53 3.08 -2.49
N LEU A 723 21.87 2.35 -3.56
CA LEU A 723 21.06 1.29 -4.16
C LEU A 723 21.75 -0.07 -3.99
N ARG A 724 20.96 -1.10 -3.82
CA ARG A 724 21.41 -2.49 -3.97
C ARG A 724 21.46 -2.83 -5.46
N PRO A 725 22.50 -3.54 -5.94
CA PRO A 725 22.64 -3.89 -7.36
C PRO A 725 21.81 -5.13 -7.75
N ASP A 726 20.56 -5.15 -7.34
CA ASP A 726 19.64 -6.29 -7.48
C ASP A 726 18.64 -6.15 -8.64
N GLY A 727 18.66 -5.02 -9.35
CA GLY A 727 17.70 -4.72 -10.43
C GLY A 727 16.27 -4.42 -9.94
N GLN A 728 16.08 -4.28 -8.62
CA GLN A 728 14.78 -4.09 -7.98
C GLN A 728 14.72 -2.80 -7.14
N ASP A 729 15.85 -2.44 -6.56
CA ASP A 729 15.92 -1.35 -5.61
C ASP A 729 15.70 0.01 -6.29
N VAL A 730 14.94 0.91 -5.65
CA VAL A 730 14.49 2.17 -6.22
C VAL A 730 14.86 3.35 -5.34
N VAL A 731 15.28 4.45 -5.94
CA VAL A 731 15.39 5.76 -5.32
C VAL A 731 14.37 6.72 -5.94
N VAL A 732 13.69 7.46 -5.08
CA VAL A 732 12.77 8.53 -5.48
C VAL A 732 13.52 9.85 -5.44
N LEU A 733 13.47 10.60 -6.54
CA LEU A 733 14.08 11.92 -6.70
C LEU A 733 12.97 12.96 -6.83
N ASP A 734 12.77 13.76 -5.78
CA ASP A 734 11.80 14.84 -5.75
C ASP A 734 12.48 16.17 -6.11
N PHE A 735 12.11 16.75 -7.22
CA PHE A 735 12.63 18.05 -7.69
C PHE A 735 11.67 19.18 -7.34
N THR A 736 12.22 20.27 -6.83
CA THR A 736 11.50 21.50 -6.55
C THR A 736 12.18 22.65 -7.29
N VAL A 737 11.38 23.42 -8.03
CA VAL A 737 11.85 24.63 -8.72
C VAL A 737 12.06 25.73 -7.69
N VAL A 738 13.24 26.35 -7.74
CA VAL A 738 13.59 27.48 -6.88
C VAL A 738 14.13 28.67 -7.68
N ASP A 739 14.05 29.85 -7.09
CA ASP A 739 14.68 31.04 -7.63
C ASP A 739 16.18 31.14 -7.25
N THR A 740 16.84 32.24 -7.65
CA THR A 740 18.26 32.49 -7.34
C THR A 740 18.60 32.59 -5.84
N LYS A 741 17.59 32.74 -4.98
CA LYS A 741 17.74 32.80 -3.52
C LYS A 741 17.35 31.50 -2.83
N GLY A 742 17.02 30.46 -3.61
CA GLY A 742 16.58 29.15 -3.10
C GLY A 742 15.14 29.10 -2.60
N ARG A 743 14.29 30.10 -2.93
CA ARG A 743 12.87 30.10 -2.58
C ARG A 743 12.08 29.31 -3.60
N GLU A 744 11.14 28.49 -3.13
CA GLU A 744 10.24 27.74 -4.03
C GLU A 744 9.46 28.67 -4.96
N VAL A 745 9.32 28.25 -6.22
CA VAL A 745 8.49 28.92 -7.23
C VAL A 745 7.25 28.06 -7.52
N PRO A 746 6.18 28.17 -6.71
CA PRO A 746 5.07 27.23 -6.66
C PRO A 746 4.18 27.22 -7.90
N GLY A 747 4.34 28.16 -8.82
CA GLY A 747 3.58 28.23 -10.09
C GLY A 747 4.34 27.68 -11.29
N ALA A 748 5.60 27.23 -11.13
CA ALA A 748 6.46 26.91 -12.25
C ALA A 748 6.03 25.64 -12.98
N ALA A 749 5.97 25.73 -14.34
CA ALA A 749 5.74 24.63 -15.27
C ALA A 749 6.88 24.63 -16.29
N ILE A 750 7.95 23.95 -16.00
CA ILE A 750 9.22 23.99 -16.75
C ILE A 750 9.46 22.63 -17.42
N PRO A 751 9.64 22.58 -18.75
CA PRO A 751 10.10 21.37 -19.42
C PRO A 751 11.58 21.13 -19.10
N LEU A 752 11.89 19.88 -18.81
CA LEU A 752 13.21 19.41 -18.41
C LEU A 752 13.60 18.18 -19.23
N ALA A 753 14.90 18.00 -19.50
CA ALA A 753 15.41 16.75 -20.03
C ALA A 753 16.30 16.06 -19.00
N VAL A 754 16.08 14.77 -18.80
CA VAL A 754 16.81 13.95 -17.82
C VAL A 754 17.72 12.96 -18.53
N ASN A 755 18.97 12.85 -18.06
CA ASN A 755 19.92 11.83 -18.50
C ASN A 755 20.39 11.03 -17.29
N VAL A 756 20.44 9.71 -17.44
CA VAL A 756 20.95 8.78 -16.42
C VAL A 756 22.13 8.00 -16.96
N SER A 757 23.09 7.66 -16.10
CA SER A 757 24.22 6.80 -16.46
C SER A 757 23.75 5.36 -16.73
N SER A 758 24.54 4.59 -17.47
CA SER A 758 24.18 3.24 -17.92
C SER A 758 24.00 2.20 -16.81
N ASN A 759 24.48 2.50 -15.60
CA ASN A 759 24.28 1.68 -14.40
C ASN A 759 23.00 2.04 -13.62
N LEU A 760 22.17 2.93 -14.15
CA LEU A 760 20.84 3.27 -13.61
C LEU A 760 19.78 3.08 -14.69
N SER A 761 18.53 2.86 -14.26
CA SER A 761 17.37 2.77 -15.15
C SER A 761 16.27 3.71 -14.68
N ILE A 762 15.67 4.50 -15.58
CA ILE A 762 14.47 5.28 -15.27
C ILE A 762 13.30 4.29 -15.21
N LEU A 763 12.66 4.20 -14.03
CA LEU A 763 11.49 3.37 -13.83
C LEU A 763 10.21 4.10 -14.25
N GLY A 764 10.14 5.40 -13.98
CA GLY A 764 9.01 6.25 -14.34
C GLY A 764 9.15 7.66 -13.78
N TRP A 765 8.17 8.51 -14.07
CA TRP A 765 8.09 9.87 -13.55
C TRP A 765 6.65 10.38 -13.43
N GLY A 766 6.47 11.43 -12.69
CA GLY A 766 5.20 12.12 -12.56
C GLY A 766 5.37 13.53 -12.03
N ASN A 767 4.33 14.34 -12.15
CA ASN A 767 4.34 15.71 -11.64
C ASN A 767 3.10 16.07 -10.79
N GLY A 768 2.15 15.13 -10.67
CA GLY A 768 0.92 15.33 -9.90
C GLY A 768 -0.16 16.18 -10.59
N ASP A 769 -0.03 16.48 -11.89
CA ASP A 769 -1.07 17.15 -12.68
C ASP A 769 -2.10 16.12 -13.17
N PRO A 770 -3.36 16.15 -12.70
CA PRO A 770 -4.40 15.21 -13.11
C PRO A 770 -4.78 15.31 -14.59
N GLY A 771 -4.54 16.47 -15.22
CA GLY A 771 -4.79 16.71 -16.65
C GLY A 771 -3.65 16.33 -17.59
N PHE A 772 -2.52 15.85 -17.04
CA PHE A 772 -1.32 15.59 -17.82
C PHE A 772 -1.34 14.17 -18.44
N LYS A 773 -1.27 14.09 -19.75
CA LYS A 773 -1.41 12.86 -20.54
C LYS A 773 -0.16 12.61 -21.37
N VAL A 774 0.92 12.27 -20.72
CA VAL A 774 2.24 12.04 -21.35
C VAL A 774 2.73 10.65 -21.01
N VAL A 775 3.68 10.17 -21.80
CA VAL A 775 4.39 8.91 -21.52
C VAL A 775 5.11 9.05 -20.17
N GLU A 776 4.72 8.21 -19.21
CA GLU A 776 5.22 8.26 -17.82
C GLU A 776 6.54 7.52 -17.64
N ARG A 777 6.99 6.76 -18.62
CA ARG A 777 8.29 6.08 -18.61
C ARG A 777 8.89 6.00 -20.02
N PRO A 778 10.24 5.93 -20.14
CA PRO A 778 10.87 5.75 -21.43
C PRO A 778 10.46 4.44 -22.07
N VAL A 779 10.35 4.43 -23.40
CA VAL A 779 10.19 3.18 -24.16
C VAL A 779 11.37 2.26 -23.82
N ALA A 780 11.10 0.97 -23.59
CA ALA A 780 12.13 0.00 -23.24
C ALA A 780 13.29 0.01 -24.26
N GLY A 781 14.51 0.12 -23.76
CA GLY A 781 15.71 0.22 -24.56
C GLY A 781 16.04 1.62 -25.07
N ALA A 782 15.22 2.63 -24.85
CA ALA A 782 15.55 4.02 -25.16
C ALA A 782 16.73 4.47 -24.28
N ARG A 783 17.87 4.71 -24.92
CA ARG A 783 19.04 5.33 -24.30
C ARG A 783 19.07 6.79 -24.71
N GLY A 784 19.16 7.71 -23.77
CA GLY A 784 19.29 9.12 -24.07
C GLY A 784 18.50 10.04 -23.15
N SER A 785 18.23 11.23 -23.62
CA SER A 785 17.50 12.26 -22.92
C SER A 785 16.02 11.92 -22.88
N PHE A 786 15.42 11.93 -21.70
CA PHE A 786 14.00 11.73 -21.48
C PHE A 786 13.36 13.04 -21.00
N SER A 787 12.24 13.45 -21.62
CA SER A 787 11.59 14.73 -21.31
C SER A 787 10.59 14.56 -20.18
N ILE A 788 10.68 15.44 -19.18
CA ILE A 788 9.75 15.56 -18.05
C ILE A 788 9.31 17.03 -17.92
N GLN A 789 8.29 17.29 -17.12
CA GLN A 789 7.80 18.65 -16.91
C GLN A 789 7.37 18.86 -15.45
N THR A 790 7.76 20.00 -14.86
CA THR A 790 7.29 20.37 -13.55
C THR A 790 5.82 20.82 -13.58
N PHE A 791 5.09 20.54 -12.52
CA PHE A 791 3.75 21.05 -12.28
C PHE A 791 3.68 21.69 -10.90
N SER A 792 3.18 22.92 -10.85
CA SER A 792 3.16 23.71 -9.61
C SER A 792 4.52 23.63 -8.89
N GLY A 793 5.60 23.81 -9.65
CA GLY A 793 6.97 23.88 -9.17
C GLY A 793 7.62 22.53 -8.80
N LYS A 794 6.98 21.40 -9.03
CA LYS A 794 7.51 20.08 -8.61
C LYS A 794 7.43 19.03 -9.71
N VAL A 795 8.33 18.05 -9.66
CA VAL A 795 8.32 16.84 -10.48
C VAL A 795 9.08 15.74 -9.74
N GLN A 796 8.68 14.49 -9.93
CA GLN A 796 9.29 13.31 -9.35
C GLN A 796 9.84 12.39 -10.44
N LEU A 797 11.01 11.82 -10.19
CA LEU A 797 11.64 10.81 -11.02
C LEU A 797 11.92 9.56 -10.18
N LEU A 798 11.54 8.41 -10.69
CA LEU A 798 11.81 7.12 -10.10
C LEU A 798 12.98 6.46 -10.84
N VAL A 799 14.05 6.16 -10.11
CA VAL A 799 15.26 5.55 -10.66
C VAL A 799 15.50 4.19 -10.00
N ARG A 800 15.67 3.16 -10.81
CA ARG A 800 15.89 1.78 -10.39
C ARG A 800 17.33 1.36 -10.61
N SER A 801 17.83 0.49 -9.73
CA SER A 801 19.13 -0.17 -9.87
C SER A 801 19.17 -1.05 -11.12
N VAL A 802 20.37 -1.31 -11.60
CA VAL A 802 20.64 -2.31 -12.63
C VAL A 802 21.29 -3.51 -11.97
N GLU A 803 20.88 -4.71 -12.33
CA GLU A 803 21.39 -5.96 -11.76
C GLU A 803 22.90 -6.08 -12.01
N GLY A 804 23.67 -6.38 -10.95
CA GLY A 804 25.11 -6.50 -10.98
C GLY A 804 25.88 -5.20 -11.21
N ALA A 805 25.20 -4.03 -11.19
CA ALA A 805 25.86 -2.73 -11.32
C ALA A 805 26.75 -2.42 -10.10
N SER A 806 27.70 -1.54 -10.31
CA SER A 806 28.65 -1.09 -9.28
C SER A 806 29.08 0.36 -9.48
N GLY A 807 29.73 0.93 -8.47
CA GLY A 807 30.25 2.30 -8.51
C GLY A 807 29.19 3.35 -8.25
N THR A 808 29.31 4.51 -8.87
CA THR A 808 28.38 5.64 -8.69
C THR A 808 27.61 5.89 -9.98
N GLY A 809 26.29 5.83 -9.89
CA GLY A 809 25.39 6.27 -10.94
C GLY A 809 25.17 7.77 -10.89
N THR A 810 24.87 8.38 -12.03
CA THR A 810 24.62 9.82 -12.13
C THR A 810 23.28 10.11 -12.79
N VAL A 811 22.58 11.12 -12.26
CA VAL A 811 21.42 11.72 -12.88
C VAL A 811 21.70 13.19 -13.11
N SER A 812 21.52 13.66 -14.32
CA SER A 812 21.65 15.07 -14.70
C SER A 812 20.37 15.59 -15.35
N VAL A 813 20.04 16.84 -15.07
CA VAL A 813 18.83 17.50 -15.59
C VAL A 813 19.25 18.71 -16.40
N VAL A 814 18.67 18.86 -17.57
CA VAL A 814 18.86 19.99 -18.48
C VAL A 814 17.57 20.82 -18.52
N GLY A 815 17.70 22.14 -18.47
CA GLY A 815 16.58 23.09 -18.45
C GLY A 815 16.69 24.09 -17.29
N LEU A 816 16.98 23.59 -16.09
CA LEU A 816 17.36 24.38 -14.92
C LEU A 816 18.58 23.76 -14.26
N ASP A 817 19.40 24.57 -13.61
CA ASP A 817 20.58 24.07 -12.88
C ASP A 817 20.15 23.27 -11.65
N CYS A 818 20.66 22.05 -11.51
CA CYS A 818 20.47 21.27 -10.31
C CYS A 818 21.74 20.51 -9.86
N GLY A 819 22.85 20.73 -10.56
CA GLY A 819 24.04 19.93 -10.40
C GLY A 819 23.84 18.46 -10.84
N THR A 820 24.85 17.64 -10.65
CA THR A 820 24.77 16.19 -10.90
C THR A 820 24.38 15.48 -9.63
N ILE A 821 23.32 14.67 -9.70
CA ILE A 821 22.86 13.85 -8.58
C ILE A 821 23.62 12.54 -8.61
N LEU A 822 24.22 12.16 -7.47
CA LEU A 822 25.02 10.95 -7.32
C LEU A 822 24.24 9.90 -6.54
N ILE A 823 24.25 8.66 -7.05
CA ILE A 823 23.61 7.49 -6.43
C ILE A 823 24.65 6.38 -6.39
N ASN A 824 25.00 5.90 -5.21
CA ASN A 824 26.02 4.87 -5.00
C ASN A 824 25.43 3.46 -5.01
N TYR A 825 26.29 2.49 -5.31
CA TYR A 825 26.00 1.06 -5.15
C TYR A 825 26.77 0.47 -3.99
#